data_4f0042fd850abb336759c1e2e417397e
#
_entry.id   4f0042fd850abb336759c1e2e417397e
#
_cell.length_a   1.000
_cell.length_b   1.000
_cell.length_c   1.000
_cell.angle_alpha   90.00
_cell.angle_beta   90.00
_cell.angle_gamma   90.00
#
_symmetry.space_group_name_H-M   'P 1'
#
loop_
_entity.id
_entity.type
_entity.pdbx_description
1 polymer ?
#
loop_
_entity_poly.entity_id
_entity_poly.type
_entity_poly.pdbx_seq_one_letter_code
_entity_poly.pdbx_strand_id
1 'polypeptide(L)'
;VTPLTFAATLAASFLAATPSARAANTTCSGTLGGNAYPATETTITGNVTVPDHASCTLYFVNVAGNVQVGRDATLVVNGYNEPSTIGGNIIATQCAAVLLEGTITVGGNVQISLCIGGASNGFVGPDVVINGNFSCEGNSSAAAPCLAQLGRVHGDVLIDHNMSPVASDISLVDIGGQLRCDGNAVKPTHTHGPDWVNDFDGGPDNQCNGFSTTKTSIGSQVTPVASCADLASLSAAGFPIPNTVIDSAVDTPANNPTTGLPERCIVNGHINKHVSPVDNCTYQIAFQVQLPLSSAWNGRFMFQGGGGTEGSVPTATGTDSGSSGANYGIENGYVAASQNGGHNNTDLAACASTNPATYGNVNEFYLDPLGTIGQSFQSIEVTAITAKYLINQYYGDGPDRSYWVGCSTGGRQGMVMSQNFPSFFDGIVAGDPVYDQEAIGLSETNGVEAILQAYLANTALTPPGPTMIAQAPPQPDGPHLYPEFPSSDQGLFETALLQACDALDGVTDGVIDDLPACWAKFDPSSATYIDYAGALGPANTTYHLQCTGAKNATCLSQAQIQAAMTINQGPRNSKGQTIAAPAGAVAPDHVSNVAQGYAYDGGWMTTVGIPARKIGTSSPTSLPGDFSLGVGTFGYAFISPADPTYYTLNFNFDTDLGKLNTSTPIVTNSTSLDIRRFVNYGHKIIWYHGLSDPGPPVLGTIKYYKEMADQFGGLDQAQKFSRLYPVPNMDHCTGGATTDNFHMLAPLTAWVENNTSPGSVDATGVNYNATTYQVVGNYITNTFVNAPTTRSRPLCPYPQQARFTGNRTVVQGVPVAVNPADLGQATNYTCVRPPGGHWFDHDHD
;
A
#
# COMPACT_ATOMS: atom_id res chain seq x y z
N VAL A 1 -45.90 -3.31 53.40
CA VAL A 1 -46.41 -2.71 52.22
C VAL A 1 -45.30 -2.91 51.14
N THR A 2 -45.55 -3.87 50.29
CA THR A 2 -44.69 -4.37 49.22
C THR A 2 -44.65 -3.38 48.07
N PRO A 3 -43.51 -3.25 47.36
CA PRO A 3 -43.46 -2.60 46.03
C PRO A 3 -43.55 -3.66 44.93
N LEU A 4 -44.42 -3.41 43.99
CA LEU A 4 -44.51 -4.12 42.69
C LEU A 4 -43.36 -3.74 41.78
N THR A 5 -42.64 -4.77 41.35
CA THR A 5 -41.70 -4.76 40.23
C THR A 5 -42.46 -4.70 38.92
N PHE A 6 -42.11 -3.74 38.06
CA PHE A 6 -42.35 -3.80 36.61
C PHE A 6 -40.98 -3.98 35.94
N ALA A 7 -40.75 -5.20 35.52
CA ALA A 7 -39.66 -5.50 34.61
C ALA A 7 -40.16 -5.32 33.16
N ALA A 8 -39.74 -4.28 32.50
CA ALA A 8 -39.89 -4.13 31.07
C ALA A 8 -38.63 -4.68 30.38
N THR A 9 -38.73 -5.90 29.92
CA THR A 9 -37.74 -6.53 29.02
C THR A 9 -37.85 -5.89 27.63
N LEU A 10 -36.99 -4.93 27.32
CA LEU A 10 -36.69 -4.59 25.94
C LEU A 10 -35.58 -5.56 25.48
N ALA A 11 -35.96 -6.61 24.79
CA ALA A 11 -35.04 -7.41 24.00
C ALA A 11 -34.71 -6.61 22.74
N ALA A 12 -33.59 -5.91 22.77
CA ALA A 12 -32.95 -5.43 21.57
C ALA A 12 -32.35 -6.66 20.86
N SER A 13 -33.04 -7.11 19.82
CA SER A 13 -32.52 -8.11 18.91
C SER A 13 -31.35 -7.49 18.14
N PHE A 14 -30.14 -7.66 18.64
CA PHE A 14 -28.96 -7.61 17.79
C PHE A 14 -29.06 -8.84 16.90
N LEU A 15 -29.49 -8.64 15.67
CA LEU A 15 -29.21 -9.56 14.58
C LEU A 15 -27.69 -9.44 14.29
N ALA A 16 -26.89 -10.16 15.05
CA ALA A 16 -25.62 -10.62 14.52
C ALA A 16 -25.99 -11.42 13.27
N ALA A 17 -25.50 -11.00 12.09
CA ALA A 17 -25.60 -11.78 10.89
C ALA A 17 -24.88 -13.12 11.16
N THR A 18 -25.66 -14.13 11.50
CA THR A 18 -25.14 -15.49 11.63
C THR A 18 -24.76 -15.96 10.24
N PRO A 19 -23.55 -16.53 10.03
CA PRO A 19 -23.22 -17.14 8.76
C PRO A 19 -24.37 -18.08 8.36
N SER A 20 -24.85 -17.95 7.13
CA SER A 20 -25.97 -18.76 6.65
C SER A 20 -25.48 -20.20 6.42
N ALA A 21 -25.62 -21.08 7.43
CA ALA A 21 -25.32 -22.49 7.27
C ALA A 21 -26.39 -23.10 6.35
N ARG A 22 -26.00 -23.62 5.18
CA ARG A 22 -26.88 -24.39 4.28
C ARG A 22 -26.86 -25.88 4.63
N ALA A 23 -27.91 -26.59 4.16
CA ALA A 23 -28.09 -28.04 4.37
C ALA A 23 -26.84 -28.85 3.94
N ALA A 24 -26.69 -30.06 4.46
CA ALA A 24 -25.55 -30.92 4.34
C ALA A 24 -25.04 -31.17 2.89
N ASN A 25 -25.95 -31.19 1.91
CA ASN A 25 -25.57 -31.25 0.48
C ASN A 25 -26.36 -30.20 -0.29
N THR A 26 -25.70 -29.51 -1.18
CA THR A 26 -26.26 -28.35 -1.91
C THR A 26 -26.11 -28.58 -3.41
N THR A 27 -27.19 -28.34 -4.16
CA THR A 27 -27.15 -28.29 -5.63
C THR A 27 -26.92 -26.83 -6.07
N CYS A 28 -26.00 -26.60 -6.98
CA CYS A 28 -25.68 -25.29 -7.51
C CYS A 28 -25.91 -25.20 -9.03
N SER A 29 -26.88 -24.35 -9.40
CA SER A 29 -27.09 -23.96 -10.80
C SER A 29 -27.30 -22.44 -10.85
N GLY A 30 -26.22 -21.68 -10.70
CA GLY A 30 -26.21 -20.24 -10.55
C GLY A 30 -25.11 -19.81 -9.59
N THR A 31 -25.33 -18.80 -8.78
CA THR A 31 -24.34 -18.33 -7.80
C THR A 31 -24.68 -18.80 -6.39
N LEU A 32 -23.72 -19.39 -5.69
CA LEU A 32 -23.75 -19.65 -4.26
C LEU A 32 -22.73 -18.74 -3.58
N GLY A 33 -23.17 -18.13 -2.46
CA GLY A 33 -22.43 -17.04 -1.84
C GLY A 33 -22.92 -15.68 -2.35
N GLY A 34 -22.44 -14.62 -1.77
CA GLY A 34 -22.95 -13.29 -2.09
C GLY A 34 -21.84 -12.33 -2.43
N ASN A 35 -21.99 -11.60 -3.51
CA ASN A 35 -21.26 -10.38 -3.82
C ASN A 35 -21.98 -9.12 -3.31
N ALA A 36 -23.01 -9.28 -2.49
CA ALA A 36 -23.66 -8.15 -1.80
C ALA A 36 -22.91 -7.86 -0.52
N TYR A 37 -22.38 -6.69 -0.41
CA TYR A 37 -21.63 -6.25 0.77
C TYR A 37 -22.58 -5.81 1.92
N PRO A 38 -22.22 -6.09 3.20
CA PRO A 38 -21.10 -6.93 3.61
C PRO A 38 -21.30 -8.39 3.24
N ALA A 39 -20.33 -8.95 2.50
CA ALA A 39 -20.36 -10.34 2.14
C ALA A 39 -20.26 -11.18 3.43
N THR A 40 -21.25 -12.00 3.68
CA THR A 40 -21.15 -13.01 4.75
C THR A 40 -20.73 -14.31 4.13
N GLU A 41 -19.69 -14.92 4.68
CA GLU A 41 -19.25 -16.24 4.24
C GLU A 41 -20.43 -17.23 4.23
N THR A 42 -20.64 -17.86 3.09
CA THR A 42 -21.65 -18.90 2.99
C THR A 42 -21.04 -20.25 3.34
N THR A 43 -21.33 -20.75 4.55
CA THR A 43 -20.87 -22.06 4.99
C THR A 43 -21.81 -23.17 4.50
N ILE A 44 -21.24 -24.15 3.80
CA ILE A 44 -21.92 -25.38 3.32
C ILE A 44 -21.30 -26.57 4.04
N THR A 45 -22.03 -27.17 4.97
CA THR A 45 -21.52 -28.26 5.83
C THR A 45 -21.39 -29.61 5.15
N GLY A 46 -21.82 -29.74 3.89
CA GLY A 46 -21.75 -30.94 3.09
C GLY A 46 -21.09 -30.72 1.75
N ASN A 47 -21.54 -31.47 0.74
CA ASN A 47 -21.04 -31.40 -0.62
C ASN A 47 -21.82 -30.40 -1.46
N VAL A 48 -21.16 -29.86 -2.49
CA VAL A 48 -21.80 -29.11 -3.58
C VAL A 48 -21.84 -29.98 -4.83
N THR A 49 -23.01 -30.01 -5.49
CA THR A 49 -23.20 -30.68 -6.77
C THR A 49 -23.59 -29.66 -7.82
N VAL A 50 -22.84 -29.56 -8.89
CA VAL A 50 -23.19 -28.81 -10.10
C VAL A 50 -23.82 -29.78 -11.06
N PRO A 51 -25.13 -29.66 -11.36
CA PRO A 51 -25.83 -30.62 -12.23
C PRO A 51 -25.31 -30.60 -13.68
N ASP A 52 -25.61 -31.64 -14.44
CA ASP A 52 -25.33 -31.71 -15.87
C ASP A 52 -25.86 -30.44 -16.58
N HIS A 53 -25.06 -29.89 -17.48
CA HIS A 53 -25.32 -28.69 -18.28
C HIS A 53 -25.55 -27.39 -17.46
N ALA A 54 -25.26 -27.39 -16.17
CA ALA A 54 -25.43 -26.22 -15.31
C ALA A 54 -24.15 -25.40 -15.23
N SER A 55 -24.30 -24.11 -14.92
CA SER A 55 -23.18 -23.25 -14.54
C SER A 55 -23.32 -22.87 -13.07
N CYS A 56 -22.23 -23.00 -12.30
CA CYS A 56 -22.19 -22.68 -10.88
C CYS A 56 -21.01 -21.74 -10.59
N THR A 57 -21.29 -20.64 -9.94
CA THR A 57 -20.26 -19.76 -9.37
C THR A 57 -20.30 -19.85 -7.84
N LEU A 58 -19.19 -20.18 -7.24
CA LEU A 58 -18.97 -20.16 -5.80
C LEU A 58 -18.19 -18.89 -5.46
N TYR A 59 -18.76 -18.05 -4.63
CA TYR A 59 -18.17 -16.77 -4.24
C TYR A 59 -18.23 -16.61 -2.71
N PHE A 60 -17.09 -16.39 -2.08
CA PHE A 60 -16.95 -16.29 -0.63
C PHE A 60 -17.68 -17.43 0.09
N VAL A 61 -17.23 -18.65 -0.17
CA VAL A 61 -17.83 -19.86 0.37
C VAL A 61 -16.82 -20.67 1.19
N ASN A 62 -17.36 -21.34 2.23
CA ASN A 62 -16.67 -22.38 2.96
C ASN A 62 -17.45 -23.67 2.79
N VAL A 63 -16.99 -24.55 1.91
CA VAL A 63 -17.58 -25.86 1.64
C VAL A 63 -16.81 -26.91 2.44
N ALA A 64 -17.41 -27.52 3.45
CA ALA A 64 -16.75 -28.53 4.27
C ALA A 64 -16.49 -29.85 3.51
N GLY A 65 -17.30 -30.17 2.51
CA GLY A 65 -17.22 -31.40 1.73
C GLY A 65 -16.58 -31.23 0.34
N ASN A 66 -17.00 -32.12 -0.58
CA ASN A 66 -16.53 -32.10 -1.96
C ASN A 66 -17.39 -31.22 -2.86
N VAL A 67 -16.82 -30.79 -3.98
CA VAL A 67 -17.54 -30.18 -5.10
C VAL A 67 -17.54 -31.19 -6.26
N GLN A 68 -18.72 -31.56 -6.74
CA GLN A 68 -18.91 -32.49 -7.85
C GLN A 68 -19.49 -31.76 -9.04
N VAL A 69 -18.81 -31.81 -10.20
CA VAL A 69 -19.22 -31.11 -11.43
C VAL A 69 -19.71 -32.13 -12.44
N GLY A 70 -20.94 -31.96 -12.87
CA GLY A 70 -21.62 -32.84 -13.82
C GLY A 70 -21.18 -32.64 -15.27
N ARG A 71 -21.81 -33.41 -16.17
CA ARG A 71 -21.51 -33.39 -17.59
C ARG A 71 -21.87 -32.04 -18.22
N ASP A 72 -20.99 -31.54 -19.09
CA ASP A 72 -21.14 -30.26 -19.78
C ASP A 72 -21.42 -29.08 -18.81
N ALA A 73 -21.09 -29.25 -17.54
CA ALA A 73 -21.28 -28.22 -16.52
C ALA A 73 -20.02 -27.40 -16.33
N THR A 74 -20.22 -26.16 -15.91
CA THR A 74 -19.11 -25.22 -15.58
C THR A 74 -19.13 -24.90 -14.10
N LEU A 75 -17.97 -25.01 -13.45
CA LEU A 75 -17.71 -24.51 -12.10
C LEU A 75 -16.76 -23.32 -12.18
N VAL A 76 -17.14 -22.22 -11.55
CA VAL A 76 -16.25 -21.09 -11.24
C VAL A 76 -16.15 -20.96 -9.73
N VAL A 77 -14.95 -21.04 -9.17
CA VAL A 77 -14.71 -20.65 -7.78
C VAL A 77 -13.95 -19.34 -7.84
N ASN A 78 -14.55 -18.31 -7.31
CA ASN A 78 -13.98 -16.96 -7.32
C ASN A 78 -13.57 -16.55 -5.91
N GLY A 79 -12.30 -16.25 -5.73
CA GLY A 79 -11.69 -15.84 -4.47
C GLY A 79 -11.01 -14.45 -4.52
N TYR A 80 -11.33 -13.62 -5.51
CA TYR A 80 -10.62 -12.35 -5.70
C TYR A 80 -10.83 -11.33 -4.58
N ASN A 81 -12.04 -11.17 -4.09
CA ASN A 81 -12.29 -10.17 -3.04
C ASN A 81 -12.36 -10.79 -1.64
N GLU A 82 -12.77 -12.04 -1.59
CA GLU A 82 -12.92 -12.78 -0.34
C GLU A 82 -12.51 -14.23 -0.56
N PRO A 83 -11.71 -14.83 0.36
CA PRO A 83 -11.19 -16.18 0.18
C PRO A 83 -12.32 -17.20 0.18
N SER A 84 -12.19 -18.20 -0.71
CA SER A 84 -13.10 -19.35 -0.72
C SER A 84 -12.36 -20.62 -0.31
N THR A 85 -13.02 -21.47 0.48
CA THR A 85 -12.44 -22.72 0.94
C THR A 85 -13.31 -23.90 0.53
N ILE A 86 -12.68 -24.94 -0.03
CA ILE A 86 -13.28 -26.25 -0.30
C ILE A 86 -12.52 -27.26 0.56
N GLY A 87 -13.13 -27.78 1.62
CA GLY A 87 -12.47 -28.68 2.56
C GLY A 87 -12.16 -30.07 1.99
N GLY A 88 -12.93 -30.53 0.99
CA GLY A 88 -12.73 -31.79 0.31
C GLY A 88 -12.10 -31.64 -1.08
N ASN A 89 -12.54 -32.52 -2.00
CA ASN A 89 -12.05 -32.56 -3.38
C ASN A 89 -12.95 -31.77 -4.33
N ILE A 90 -12.39 -31.32 -5.44
CA ILE A 90 -13.15 -30.91 -6.62
C ILE A 90 -13.02 -32.04 -7.67
N ILE A 91 -14.13 -32.61 -8.08
CA ILE A 91 -14.18 -33.72 -9.02
C ILE A 91 -15.07 -33.33 -10.19
N ALA A 92 -14.48 -33.23 -11.37
CA ALA A 92 -15.18 -32.87 -12.60
C ALA A 92 -14.92 -33.93 -13.66
N THR A 93 -15.97 -34.52 -14.18
CA THR A 93 -15.87 -35.54 -15.22
C THR A 93 -16.83 -35.22 -16.37
N GLN A 94 -16.31 -35.23 -17.59
CA GLN A 94 -17.08 -34.83 -18.79
C GLN A 94 -17.66 -33.41 -18.70
N CYS A 95 -17.01 -32.54 -17.94
CA CYS A 95 -17.45 -31.14 -17.71
C CYS A 95 -17.24 -30.25 -18.96
N ALA A 96 -17.73 -29.04 -18.89
CA ALA A 96 -17.31 -27.99 -19.80
C ALA A 96 -16.05 -27.30 -19.28
N ALA A 97 -16.06 -26.82 -18.03
CA ALA A 97 -14.90 -26.15 -17.42
C ALA A 97 -14.91 -26.18 -15.90
N VAL A 98 -13.70 -26.07 -15.31
CA VAL A 98 -13.47 -25.75 -13.90
C VAL A 98 -12.48 -24.60 -13.84
N LEU A 99 -12.90 -23.46 -13.29
CA LEU A 99 -12.09 -22.26 -13.18
C LEU A 99 -11.93 -21.91 -11.69
N LEU A 100 -10.68 -21.92 -11.23
CA LEU A 100 -10.31 -21.55 -9.87
C LEU A 100 -9.50 -20.24 -9.93
N GLU A 101 -10.05 -19.17 -9.44
CA GLU A 101 -9.50 -17.81 -9.61
C GLU A 101 -9.43 -17.06 -8.29
N GLY A 102 -8.26 -16.48 -7.99
CA GLY A 102 -8.01 -15.71 -6.76
C GLY A 102 -7.73 -16.58 -5.54
N THR A 103 -7.93 -16.05 -4.35
CA THR A 103 -7.56 -16.69 -3.08
C THR A 103 -8.48 -17.88 -2.76
N ILE A 104 -8.05 -19.08 -3.13
CA ILE A 104 -8.81 -20.31 -2.95
C ILE A 104 -7.95 -21.38 -2.27
N THR A 105 -8.52 -22.07 -1.29
CA THR A 105 -7.89 -23.27 -0.71
C THR A 105 -8.77 -24.48 -0.96
N VAL A 106 -8.19 -25.52 -1.59
CA VAL A 106 -8.81 -26.84 -1.76
C VAL A 106 -8.08 -27.80 -0.83
N GLY A 107 -8.79 -28.36 0.15
CA GLY A 107 -8.23 -29.27 1.17
C GLY A 107 -7.83 -30.63 0.64
N GLY A 108 -8.46 -31.07 -0.45
CA GLY A 108 -8.18 -32.35 -1.12
C GLY A 108 -7.61 -32.18 -2.52
N ASN A 109 -7.97 -33.10 -3.42
CA ASN A 109 -7.51 -33.13 -4.78
C ASN A 109 -8.44 -32.29 -5.70
N VAL A 110 -7.88 -31.81 -6.81
CA VAL A 110 -8.65 -31.28 -7.95
C VAL A 110 -8.44 -32.23 -9.12
N GLN A 111 -9.55 -32.84 -9.58
CA GLN A 111 -9.53 -33.76 -10.69
C GLN A 111 -10.47 -33.25 -11.79
N ILE A 112 -9.93 -33.07 -12.99
CA ILE A 112 -10.64 -32.59 -14.18
C ILE A 112 -10.40 -33.58 -15.29
N SER A 113 -11.40 -34.35 -15.67
CA SER A 113 -11.21 -35.45 -16.61
C SER A 113 -12.30 -35.51 -17.68
N LEU A 114 -11.86 -35.85 -18.91
CA LEU A 114 -12.75 -36.07 -20.09
C LEU A 114 -13.65 -34.87 -20.38
N CYS A 115 -13.25 -33.66 -20.00
CA CYS A 115 -14.04 -32.45 -20.21
C CYS A 115 -13.91 -31.98 -21.68
N ILE A 116 -15.02 -31.47 -22.23
CA ILE A 116 -15.11 -30.99 -23.62
C ILE A 116 -15.72 -29.60 -23.59
N GLY A 117 -14.91 -28.57 -23.85
CA GLY A 117 -15.39 -27.18 -23.84
C GLY A 117 -14.72 -26.32 -24.91
N GLY A 118 -15.32 -25.17 -25.20
CA GLY A 118 -14.76 -24.18 -26.14
C GLY A 118 -13.68 -23.31 -25.53
N ALA A 119 -13.64 -23.18 -24.18
CA ALA A 119 -12.61 -22.50 -23.40
C ALA A 119 -11.71 -23.53 -22.73
N SER A 120 -10.71 -23.11 -21.94
CA SER A 120 -9.90 -24.03 -21.14
C SER A 120 -10.77 -24.90 -20.26
N ASN A 121 -10.52 -26.21 -20.22
CA ASN A 121 -11.29 -27.14 -19.41
C ASN A 121 -10.93 -27.04 -17.92
N GLY A 122 -9.67 -26.76 -17.61
CA GLY A 122 -9.19 -26.51 -16.24
C GLY A 122 -8.33 -25.27 -16.18
N PHE A 123 -8.65 -24.36 -15.27
CA PHE A 123 -7.83 -23.20 -14.95
C PHE A 123 -7.59 -23.16 -13.44
N VAL A 124 -6.33 -23.16 -13.05
CA VAL A 124 -5.86 -22.93 -11.67
C VAL A 124 -5.06 -21.64 -11.71
N GLY A 125 -5.66 -20.58 -11.24
CA GLY A 125 -5.12 -19.23 -11.31
C GLY A 125 -4.22 -18.87 -10.15
N PRO A 126 -3.82 -17.60 -10.10
CA PRO A 126 -3.02 -17.06 -9.02
C PRO A 126 -3.65 -17.31 -7.66
N ASP A 127 -2.78 -17.55 -6.66
CA ASP A 127 -3.14 -17.71 -5.25
C ASP A 127 -4.09 -18.87 -4.92
N VAL A 128 -4.26 -19.82 -5.83
CA VAL A 128 -4.95 -21.08 -5.57
C VAL A 128 -4.00 -22.06 -4.88
N VAL A 129 -4.41 -22.60 -3.73
CA VAL A 129 -3.68 -23.65 -3.02
C VAL A 129 -4.48 -24.95 -3.06
N ILE A 130 -3.90 -26.00 -3.61
CA ILE A 130 -4.43 -27.35 -3.61
C ILE A 130 -3.58 -28.19 -2.66
N ASN A 131 -4.16 -28.62 -1.53
CA ASN A 131 -3.42 -29.42 -0.54
C ASN A 131 -3.18 -30.87 -0.98
N GLY A 132 -3.96 -31.37 -1.93
CA GLY A 132 -3.76 -32.66 -2.57
C GLY A 132 -3.11 -32.55 -3.94
N ASN A 133 -3.50 -33.45 -4.85
CA ASN A 133 -3.01 -33.52 -6.22
C ASN A 133 -3.89 -32.69 -7.16
N PHE A 134 -3.29 -32.19 -8.23
CA PHE A 134 -4.00 -31.65 -9.39
C PHE A 134 -3.89 -32.61 -10.55
N SER A 135 -5.02 -33.04 -11.10
CA SER A 135 -5.06 -33.96 -12.24
C SER A 135 -5.96 -33.37 -13.33
N CYS A 136 -5.43 -33.32 -14.53
CA CYS A 136 -6.10 -32.81 -15.72
C CYS A 136 -5.87 -33.78 -16.88
N GLU A 137 -6.85 -34.68 -17.11
CA GLU A 137 -6.67 -35.87 -17.93
C GLU A 137 -7.73 -36.06 -19.02
N GLY A 138 -7.32 -36.45 -20.21
CA GLY A 138 -8.22 -36.83 -21.28
C GLY A 138 -9.12 -35.71 -21.80
N ASN A 139 -8.78 -34.46 -21.52
CA ASN A 139 -9.61 -33.32 -21.89
C ASN A 139 -9.41 -32.92 -23.35
N SER A 140 -10.44 -32.28 -23.94
CA SER A 140 -10.39 -31.77 -25.30
C SER A 140 -11.04 -30.40 -25.34
N SER A 141 -10.31 -29.41 -25.78
CA SER A 141 -10.70 -28.02 -25.87
C SER A 141 -10.16 -27.38 -27.13
N ALA A 142 -10.81 -26.34 -27.64
CA ALA A 142 -10.25 -25.50 -28.71
C ALA A 142 -9.11 -24.59 -28.22
N ALA A 143 -9.06 -24.34 -26.91
CA ALA A 143 -7.98 -23.65 -26.22
C ALA A 143 -7.12 -24.67 -25.44
N ALA A 144 -6.19 -24.20 -24.63
CA ALA A 144 -5.39 -25.05 -23.76
C ALA A 144 -6.30 -25.85 -22.79
N PRO A 145 -6.17 -27.19 -22.74
CA PRO A 145 -7.07 -28.01 -21.93
C PRO A 145 -6.85 -27.78 -20.43
N CYS A 146 -5.61 -27.52 -20.03
CA CYS A 146 -5.24 -27.31 -18.65
C CYS A 146 -4.30 -26.11 -18.56
N LEU A 147 -4.68 -25.13 -17.78
CA LEU A 147 -3.86 -23.98 -17.44
C LEU A 147 -3.65 -24.00 -15.93
N ALA A 148 -2.42 -24.09 -15.48
CA ALA A 148 -2.06 -23.92 -14.09
C ALA A 148 -1.00 -22.81 -13.99
N GLN A 149 -1.38 -21.69 -13.41
CA GLN A 149 -0.54 -20.48 -13.40
C GLN A 149 -0.55 -19.84 -12.01
N LEU A 150 0.64 -19.57 -11.46
CA LEU A 150 0.82 -18.86 -10.20
C LEU A 150 0.14 -19.52 -8.97
N GLY A 151 -0.14 -20.82 -9.03
CA GLY A 151 -0.79 -21.57 -7.95
C GLY A 151 0.20 -22.40 -7.16
N ARG A 152 -0.30 -23.03 -6.10
CA ARG A 152 0.44 -24.03 -5.32
C ARG A 152 -0.30 -25.35 -5.26
N VAL A 153 0.40 -26.46 -5.57
CA VAL A 153 -0.10 -27.83 -5.43
C VAL A 153 0.86 -28.60 -4.51
N HIS A 154 0.39 -28.99 -3.32
CA HIS A 154 1.27 -29.68 -2.36
C HIS A 154 1.56 -31.14 -2.77
N GLY A 155 0.69 -31.74 -3.57
CA GLY A 155 0.85 -33.10 -4.11
C GLY A 155 1.40 -33.10 -5.53
N ASP A 156 1.09 -34.19 -6.26
CA ASP A 156 1.48 -34.34 -7.65
C ASP A 156 0.61 -33.50 -8.60
N VAL A 157 1.20 -33.09 -9.72
CA VAL A 157 0.50 -32.54 -10.86
C VAL A 157 0.56 -33.54 -12.02
N LEU A 158 -0.62 -33.92 -12.53
CA LEU A 158 -0.76 -34.86 -13.63
C LEU A 158 -1.47 -34.22 -14.81
N ILE A 159 -0.81 -34.12 -15.93
CA ILE A 159 -1.34 -33.58 -17.20
C ILE A 159 -1.24 -34.67 -18.26
N ASP A 160 -2.33 -35.43 -18.45
CA ASP A 160 -2.22 -36.69 -19.13
C ASP A 160 -3.30 -36.89 -20.20
N HIS A 161 -2.91 -37.53 -21.32
CA HIS A 161 -3.82 -37.90 -22.41
C HIS A 161 -4.78 -36.80 -22.92
N ASN A 162 -4.41 -35.52 -22.80
CA ASN A 162 -5.22 -34.43 -23.32
C ASN A 162 -5.14 -34.37 -24.86
N MET A 163 -6.30 -34.31 -25.50
CA MET A 163 -6.44 -34.46 -26.95
C MET A 163 -6.64 -33.11 -27.67
N SER A 164 -6.33 -32.02 -27.01
CA SER A 164 -6.47 -30.66 -27.55
C SER A 164 -5.41 -30.35 -28.60
N PRO A 165 -5.72 -29.55 -29.64
CA PRO A 165 -4.71 -29.07 -30.59
C PRO A 165 -3.80 -27.97 -30.00
N VAL A 166 -4.12 -27.47 -28.82
CA VAL A 166 -3.36 -26.46 -28.08
C VAL A 166 -2.72 -27.11 -26.84
N ALA A 167 -1.49 -26.75 -26.55
CA ALA A 167 -0.77 -27.26 -25.39
C ALA A 167 -1.44 -26.84 -24.07
N SER A 168 -1.41 -27.74 -23.07
CA SER A 168 -1.60 -27.34 -21.68
C SER A 168 -0.43 -26.46 -21.26
N ASP A 169 -0.68 -25.46 -20.43
CA ASP A 169 0.35 -24.57 -19.91
C ASP A 169 0.46 -24.67 -18.38
N ILE A 170 1.64 -25.04 -17.90
CA ILE A 170 1.97 -25.18 -16.51
C ILE A 170 3.09 -24.17 -16.23
N SER A 171 2.71 -23.03 -15.74
CA SER A 171 3.65 -21.92 -15.55
C SER A 171 3.49 -21.32 -14.15
N LEU A 172 4.63 -21.08 -13.49
CA LEU A 172 4.63 -20.40 -12.21
C LEU A 172 3.84 -21.17 -11.12
N VAL A 173 3.86 -22.51 -11.14
CA VAL A 173 3.21 -23.38 -10.15
C VAL A 173 4.25 -23.97 -9.21
N ASP A 174 4.06 -23.77 -7.91
CA ASP A 174 4.82 -24.44 -6.86
C ASP A 174 4.23 -25.85 -6.66
N ILE A 175 5.00 -26.88 -6.99
CA ILE A 175 4.56 -28.29 -6.96
C ILE A 175 5.39 -29.05 -5.92
N GLY A 176 4.77 -29.46 -4.83
CA GLY A 176 5.42 -30.21 -3.76
C GLY A 176 5.66 -31.70 -4.06
N GLY A 177 4.98 -32.26 -5.06
CA GLY A 177 5.14 -33.63 -5.53
C GLY A 177 5.82 -33.71 -6.88
N GLN A 178 5.35 -34.65 -7.71
CA GLN A 178 5.88 -34.89 -9.07
C GLN A 178 5.03 -34.20 -10.13
N LEU A 179 5.67 -33.63 -11.12
CA LEU A 179 4.99 -33.20 -12.36
C LEU A 179 5.10 -34.35 -13.38
N ARG A 180 3.96 -34.86 -13.79
CA ARG A 180 3.87 -35.96 -14.79
C ARG A 180 3.07 -35.48 -16.00
N CYS A 181 3.59 -35.76 -17.18
CA CYS A 181 2.93 -35.43 -18.45
C CYS A 181 3.13 -36.58 -19.40
N ASP A 182 2.04 -37.23 -19.82
CA ASP A 182 2.11 -38.37 -20.75
C ASP A 182 0.93 -38.35 -21.73
N GLY A 183 1.11 -38.93 -22.92
CA GLY A 183 0.06 -39.16 -23.87
C GLY A 183 -0.68 -37.93 -24.42
N ASN A 184 -0.26 -36.69 -24.13
CA ASN A 184 -0.90 -35.49 -24.63
C ASN A 184 -0.71 -35.33 -26.13
N ALA A 185 -1.75 -34.89 -26.86
CA ALA A 185 -1.68 -34.66 -28.30
C ALA A 185 -0.64 -33.55 -28.64
N VAL A 186 -0.53 -32.55 -27.82
CA VAL A 186 0.51 -31.52 -27.87
C VAL A 186 1.24 -31.50 -26.54
N LYS A 187 2.57 -31.49 -26.62
CA LYS A 187 3.42 -31.44 -25.43
C LYS A 187 3.03 -30.23 -24.57
N PRO A 188 2.82 -30.39 -23.24
CA PRO A 188 2.61 -29.27 -22.35
C PRO A 188 3.75 -28.25 -22.39
N THR A 189 3.42 -27.01 -22.18
CA THR A 189 4.35 -25.86 -22.22
C THR A 189 4.43 -25.16 -20.87
N HIS A 190 5.45 -24.34 -20.72
CA HIS A 190 5.65 -23.41 -19.62
C HIS A 190 5.91 -22.04 -20.22
N THR A 191 4.87 -21.37 -20.73
CA THR A 191 5.02 -20.15 -21.52
C THR A 191 5.38 -18.92 -20.71
N HIS A 192 5.30 -19.01 -19.38
CA HIS A 192 5.54 -17.89 -18.47
C HIS A 192 6.84 -18.04 -17.65
N GLY A 193 7.78 -18.85 -18.10
CA GLY A 193 9.12 -19.01 -17.53
C GLY A 193 9.29 -20.25 -16.65
N PRO A 194 10.33 -21.04 -16.90
CA PRO A 194 10.61 -22.27 -16.17
C PRO A 194 11.10 -22.05 -14.75
N ASP A 195 11.69 -20.89 -14.45
CA ASP A 195 12.46 -20.72 -13.23
C ASP A 195 11.67 -20.14 -12.07
N TRP A 196 10.44 -19.84 -12.32
CA TRP A 196 9.71 -19.10 -11.31
C TRP A 196 8.91 -19.98 -10.42
N VAL A 197 8.79 -21.26 -10.68
CA VAL A 197 7.91 -21.93 -9.80
C VAL A 197 7.57 -23.39 -10.03
N ASN A 198 8.29 -24.07 -10.81
CA ASN A 198 8.17 -25.49 -10.75
C ASN A 198 9.24 -26.01 -9.78
N ASP A 199 9.08 -25.66 -8.50
CA ASP A 199 9.80 -26.34 -7.45
C ASP A 199 9.10 -27.69 -7.27
N PHE A 200 9.65 -28.76 -7.80
CA PHE A 200 9.11 -30.08 -7.59
C PHE A 200 10.15 -30.94 -6.89
N ASP A 201 9.76 -31.53 -5.78
CA ASP A 201 10.59 -32.41 -5.01
C ASP A 201 10.89 -33.73 -5.77
N GLY A 202 10.16 -34.04 -6.83
CA GLY A 202 10.27 -35.29 -7.56
C GLY A 202 10.84 -35.24 -8.99
N GLY A 203 10.99 -34.06 -9.57
CA GLY A 203 11.39 -33.87 -10.97
C GLY A 203 10.31 -34.19 -12.01
N PRO A 204 10.43 -33.64 -13.25
CA PRO A 204 9.48 -33.88 -14.33
C PRO A 204 9.62 -35.25 -14.94
N ASP A 205 8.52 -35.81 -15.40
CA ASP A 205 8.47 -37.10 -16.08
C ASP A 205 7.90 -37.00 -17.50
N ASN A 206 8.36 -37.84 -18.40
CA ASN A 206 7.84 -37.99 -19.78
C ASN A 206 7.81 -36.68 -20.61
N GLN A 207 6.63 -36.24 -21.02
CA GLN A 207 6.47 -35.07 -21.88
C GLN A 207 6.80 -33.74 -21.17
N CYS A 208 6.87 -33.74 -19.86
CA CYS A 208 7.33 -32.59 -19.08
C CYS A 208 8.84 -32.53 -18.91
N ASN A 209 9.59 -33.44 -19.50
CA ASN A 209 11.05 -33.35 -19.53
C ASN A 209 11.50 -32.02 -20.19
N GLY A 210 12.28 -31.25 -19.47
CA GLY A 210 12.74 -29.92 -19.88
C GLY A 210 12.06 -28.77 -19.13
N PHE A 211 11.09 -29.07 -18.27
CA PHE A 211 10.69 -28.14 -17.21
C PHE A 211 11.84 -28.07 -16.19
N SER A 212 12.28 -26.88 -15.84
CA SER A 212 13.42 -26.71 -14.94
C SER A 212 13.06 -27.06 -13.50
N THR A 213 13.93 -27.78 -12.83
CA THR A 213 13.86 -28.06 -11.39
C THR A 213 14.87 -27.26 -10.59
N THR A 214 15.75 -26.55 -11.27
CA THR A 214 16.81 -25.77 -10.64
C THR A 214 16.62 -24.31 -10.96
N LYS A 215 16.42 -23.52 -9.92
CA LYS A 215 16.64 -22.07 -10.02
C LYS A 215 18.07 -21.87 -10.51
N THR A 216 18.22 -21.36 -11.72
CA THR A 216 19.52 -20.89 -12.20
C THR A 216 20.09 -19.95 -11.14
N SER A 217 21.38 -20.03 -10.86
CA SER A 217 22.01 -19.17 -9.87
C SER A 217 21.71 -17.71 -10.24
N ILE A 218 21.11 -16.96 -9.31
CA ILE A 218 20.83 -15.52 -9.46
C ILE A 218 22.08 -14.83 -10.02
N GLY A 219 21.93 -14.10 -11.12
CA GLY A 219 23.05 -13.43 -11.79
C GLY A 219 23.65 -14.15 -13.00
N SER A 220 23.06 -15.25 -13.47
CA SER A 220 23.40 -15.81 -14.78
C SER A 220 23.05 -14.80 -15.87
N GLN A 221 24.01 -14.45 -16.73
CA GLN A 221 23.73 -13.57 -17.87
C GLN A 221 22.91 -14.35 -18.89
N VAL A 222 21.65 -13.98 -19.09
CA VAL A 222 20.77 -14.56 -20.10
C VAL A 222 20.89 -13.77 -21.39
N THR A 223 21.10 -14.46 -22.50
CA THR A 223 21.11 -13.82 -23.83
C THR A 223 19.68 -13.63 -24.29
N PRO A 224 19.25 -12.43 -24.77
CA PRO A 224 17.91 -12.27 -25.31
C PRO A 224 17.65 -13.23 -26.44
N VAL A 225 16.47 -13.82 -26.43
CA VAL A 225 15.99 -14.70 -27.51
C VAL A 225 15.18 -13.91 -28.54
N ALA A 226 14.78 -12.69 -28.21
CA ALA A 226 14.03 -11.77 -29.06
C ALA A 226 14.66 -10.37 -29.08
N SER A 227 14.41 -9.60 -30.12
CA SER A 227 14.75 -8.17 -30.16
C SER A 227 13.67 -7.33 -29.51
N CYS A 228 14.00 -6.09 -29.14
CA CYS A 228 12.99 -5.12 -28.66
C CYS A 228 11.86 -4.91 -29.70
N ALA A 229 12.18 -4.91 -30.98
CA ALA A 229 11.20 -4.77 -32.06
C ALA A 229 10.22 -5.97 -32.14
N ASP A 230 10.66 -7.17 -31.77
CA ASP A 230 9.80 -8.34 -31.74
C ASP A 230 8.71 -8.21 -30.67
N LEU A 231 9.00 -7.56 -29.54
CA LEU A 231 8.02 -7.28 -28.49
C LEU A 231 6.90 -6.37 -29.00
N ALA A 232 7.19 -5.40 -29.88
CA ALA A 232 6.17 -4.55 -30.49
C ALA A 232 5.20 -5.32 -31.41
N SER A 233 5.60 -6.50 -31.88
CA SER A 233 4.82 -7.33 -32.78
C SER A 233 4.03 -8.44 -32.10
N LEU A 234 4.10 -8.55 -30.77
CA LEU A 234 3.37 -9.55 -30.02
C LEU A 234 1.86 -9.41 -30.24
N SER A 235 1.22 -10.53 -30.57
CA SER A 235 -0.22 -10.58 -30.78
C SER A 235 -0.97 -10.43 -29.46
N ALA A 236 -2.01 -9.62 -29.43
CA ALA A 236 -2.89 -9.50 -28.25
C ALA A 236 -3.46 -10.85 -27.76
N ALA A 237 -3.65 -11.80 -28.66
CA ALA A 237 -4.13 -13.14 -28.31
C ALA A 237 -3.06 -14.01 -27.60
N GLY A 238 -1.80 -13.62 -27.63
CA GLY A 238 -0.71 -14.35 -26.97
C GLY A 238 -0.46 -13.91 -25.54
N PHE A 239 -1.06 -12.79 -25.10
CA PHE A 239 -0.89 -12.31 -23.72
C PHE A 239 -1.72 -13.12 -22.73
N PRO A 240 -1.20 -13.38 -21.52
CA PRO A 240 -1.98 -14.04 -20.47
C PRO A 240 -3.17 -13.21 -20.02
N ILE A 241 -3.06 -11.88 -20.12
CA ILE A 241 -4.15 -10.95 -19.80
C ILE A 241 -4.85 -10.54 -21.09
N PRO A 242 -6.15 -10.83 -21.26
CA PRO A 242 -6.92 -10.42 -22.43
C PRO A 242 -6.90 -8.90 -22.63
N ASN A 243 -7.04 -8.46 -23.89
CA ASN A 243 -7.06 -7.04 -24.24
C ASN A 243 -5.79 -6.26 -23.88
N THR A 244 -4.65 -6.96 -23.78
CA THR A 244 -3.33 -6.33 -23.67
C THR A 244 -2.84 -5.94 -25.05
N VAL A 245 -2.37 -4.71 -25.19
CA VAL A 245 -1.82 -4.14 -26.42
C VAL A 245 -0.49 -3.48 -26.13
N ILE A 246 0.52 -3.76 -26.94
CA ILE A 246 1.78 -3.02 -26.92
C ILE A 246 1.65 -1.82 -27.86
N ASP A 247 1.79 -0.63 -27.32
CA ASP A 247 1.76 0.63 -28.07
C ASP A 247 3.10 0.92 -28.72
N SER A 248 4.19 0.59 -28.04
CA SER A 248 5.55 0.74 -28.55
C SER A 248 6.55 -0.14 -27.81
N ALA A 249 7.57 -0.61 -28.51
CA ALA A 249 8.78 -1.16 -27.90
C ALA A 249 9.99 -0.58 -28.64
N VAL A 250 10.87 0.12 -27.95
CA VAL A 250 11.94 0.92 -28.52
C VAL A 250 13.26 0.68 -27.80
N ASP A 251 14.29 0.30 -28.57
CA ASP A 251 15.65 0.26 -28.06
C ASP A 251 16.11 1.68 -27.72
N THR A 252 16.54 1.85 -26.50
CA THR A 252 17.03 3.11 -25.97
C THR A 252 18.51 2.92 -25.62
N PRO A 253 19.43 3.59 -26.34
CA PRO A 253 20.87 3.42 -26.09
C PRO A 253 21.24 3.87 -24.68
N ALA A 254 22.40 3.37 -24.22
CA ALA A 254 22.96 3.82 -22.95
C ALA A 254 23.02 5.34 -22.97
N ASN A 255 22.31 5.95 -22.08
CA ASN A 255 22.26 7.40 -22.05
C ASN A 255 23.57 7.93 -21.51
N ASN A 256 23.92 9.08 -22.12
CA ASN A 256 24.79 10.12 -21.65
C ASN A 256 25.42 9.81 -20.25
N PRO A 257 26.72 10.04 -20.10
CA PRO A 257 27.43 9.85 -18.83
C PRO A 257 26.81 10.56 -17.59
N THR A 258 25.79 11.41 -17.82
CA THR A 258 25.10 12.12 -16.75
C THR A 258 23.95 11.30 -16.10
N THR A 259 23.36 10.31 -16.78
CA THR A 259 22.24 9.52 -16.22
C THR A 259 22.61 8.11 -15.80
N GLY A 260 23.77 7.59 -16.23
CA GLY A 260 24.24 6.24 -15.86
C GLY A 260 23.40 5.07 -16.37
N LEU A 261 22.26 5.34 -17.02
CA LEU A 261 21.31 4.31 -17.41
C LEU A 261 21.86 3.41 -18.52
N PRO A 262 21.81 2.08 -18.36
CA PRO A 262 22.26 1.13 -19.36
C PRO A 262 21.34 1.17 -20.59
N GLU A 263 21.85 0.61 -21.70
CA GLU A 263 21.03 0.33 -22.88
C GLU A 263 19.91 -0.64 -22.53
N ARG A 264 18.69 -0.33 -23.00
CA ARG A 264 17.48 -1.06 -22.60
C ARG A 264 16.37 -0.95 -23.63
N CYS A 265 15.49 -1.94 -23.65
CA CYS A 265 14.23 -1.89 -24.37
C CYS A 265 13.16 -1.23 -23.50
N ILE A 266 12.50 -0.19 -23.98
CA ILE A 266 11.36 0.45 -23.29
C ILE A 266 10.09 0.02 -24.01
N VAL A 267 9.23 -0.70 -23.29
CA VAL A 267 7.92 -1.17 -23.75
C VAL A 267 6.84 -0.35 -23.06
N ASN A 268 5.97 0.29 -23.87
CA ASN A 268 4.75 0.92 -23.38
C ASN A 268 3.55 0.18 -23.94
N GLY A 269 2.51 0.06 -23.14
CA GLY A 269 1.29 -0.61 -23.56
C GLY A 269 0.11 -0.25 -22.68
N HIS A 270 -1.03 -0.84 -23.03
CA HIS A 270 -2.23 -0.71 -22.23
C HIS A 270 -3.02 -2.01 -22.18
N ILE A 271 -3.84 -2.14 -21.13
CA ILE A 271 -4.69 -3.29 -20.86
C ILE A 271 -6.11 -2.79 -20.68
N ASN A 272 -7.09 -3.52 -21.23
CA ASN A 272 -8.51 -3.31 -21.02
C ASN A 272 -8.98 -1.87 -21.28
N LYS A 273 -8.55 -1.27 -22.40
CA LYS A 273 -9.02 0.07 -22.80
C LYS A 273 -10.51 0.01 -23.14
N HIS A 274 -11.31 0.83 -22.47
CA HIS A 274 -12.76 0.87 -22.66
C HIS A 274 -13.32 2.27 -22.41
N VAL A 275 -14.56 2.46 -22.84
CA VAL A 275 -15.34 3.66 -22.52
C VAL A 275 -16.34 3.29 -21.42
N SER A 276 -16.29 4.00 -20.32
CA SER A 276 -17.19 3.77 -19.19
C SER A 276 -18.64 4.08 -19.56
N PRO A 277 -19.59 3.19 -19.24
CA PRO A 277 -21.02 3.47 -19.43
C PRO A 277 -21.56 4.48 -18.40
N VAL A 278 -20.79 4.83 -17.35
CA VAL A 278 -21.22 5.73 -16.28
C VAL A 278 -21.01 7.19 -16.70
N ASP A 279 -19.83 7.52 -17.20
CA ASP A 279 -19.42 8.89 -17.51
C ASP A 279 -19.02 9.13 -18.97
N ASN A 280 -19.00 8.09 -19.80
CA ASN A 280 -18.52 8.08 -21.19
C ASN A 280 -17.06 8.49 -21.35
N CYS A 281 -16.26 8.43 -20.30
CA CYS A 281 -14.84 8.68 -20.37
C CYS A 281 -14.05 7.40 -20.71
N THR A 282 -12.84 7.57 -21.23
CA THR A 282 -11.99 6.44 -21.58
C THR A 282 -11.12 6.06 -20.39
N TYR A 283 -11.12 4.78 -20.06
CA TYR A 283 -10.30 4.17 -19.03
C TYR A 283 -9.39 3.11 -19.64
N GLN A 284 -8.22 2.96 -19.07
CA GLN A 284 -7.26 1.91 -19.43
C GLN A 284 -6.20 1.75 -18.35
N ILE A 285 -5.69 0.55 -18.20
CA ILE A 285 -4.48 0.30 -17.41
C ILE A 285 -3.28 0.48 -18.35
N ALA A 286 -2.70 1.66 -18.34
CA ALA A 286 -1.47 1.93 -19.07
C ALA A 286 -0.25 1.52 -18.25
N PHE A 287 0.78 1.00 -18.92
CA PHE A 287 1.99 0.52 -18.26
C PHE A 287 3.26 0.83 -19.07
N GLN A 288 4.37 0.82 -18.36
CA GLN A 288 5.71 0.81 -18.95
C GLN A 288 6.54 -0.32 -18.34
N VAL A 289 7.28 -1.03 -19.18
CA VAL A 289 8.30 -2.00 -18.77
C VAL A 289 9.64 -1.63 -19.42
N GLN A 290 10.68 -1.53 -18.61
CA GLN A 290 12.05 -1.31 -19.10
C GLN A 290 12.89 -2.56 -18.86
N LEU A 291 13.45 -3.09 -19.96
CA LEU A 291 14.21 -4.34 -19.94
C LEU A 291 15.68 -3.99 -20.31
N PRO A 292 16.64 -4.09 -19.37
CA PRO A 292 18.06 -3.92 -19.67
C PRO A 292 18.50 -4.89 -20.76
N LEU A 293 19.55 -4.57 -21.51
CA LEU A 293 20.16 -5.57 -22.38
C LEU A 293 20.62 -6.78 -21.57
N SER A 294 20.59 -7.94 -22.20
CA SER A 294 20.93 -9.20 -21.57
C SER A 294 22.22 -9.20 -20.74
N SER A 295 23.23 -8.49 -21.20
CA SER A 295 24.50 -8.37 -20.48
C SER A 295 24.43 -7.56 -19.20
N ALA A 296 23.34 -6.81 -19.02
CA ALA A 296 23.09 -5.98 -17.84
C ALA A 296 22.01 -6.54 -16.92
N TRP A 297 21.13 -7.43 -17.42
CA TRP A 297 20.07 -8.00 -16.58
C TRP A 297 20.63 -8.98 -15.55
N ASN A 298 20.22 -8.82 -14.32
CA ASN A 298 20.70 -9.62 -13.18
C ASN A 298 19.72 -10.71 -12.73
N GLY A 299 18.71 -11.06 -13.56
CA GLY A 299 17.68 -12.04 -13.22
C GLY A 299 16.58 -11.51 -12.29
N ARG A 300 16.58 -10.22 -11.97
CA ARG A 300 15.61 -9.65 -11.03
C ARG A 300 14.60 -8.74 -11.72
N PHE A 301 13.39 -8.75 -11.17
CA PHE A 301 12.30 -7.86 -11.55
C PHE A 301 11.94 -6.95 -10.39
N MET A 302 11.70 -5.69 -10.66
CA MET A 302 11.25 -4.69 -9.71
C MET A 302 9.98 -4.01 -10.21
N PHE A 303 8.91 -4.07 -9.44
CA PHE A 303 7.73 -3.27 -9.69
C PHE A 303 7.81 -1.98 -8.88
N GLN A 304 7.73 -0.86 -9.56
CA GLN A 304 7.69 0.47 -8.96
C GLN A 304 6.25 0.87 -8.69
N GLY A 305 5.87 1.01 -7.43
CA GLY A 305 4.54 1.42 -7.01
C GLY A 305 4.20 2.85 -7.43
N GLY A 306 2.91 3.14 -7.49
CA GLY A 306 2.38 4.45 -7.82
C GLY A 306 2.39 5.45 -6.67
N GLY A 307 1.77 6.61 -6.86
CA GLY A 307 1.65 7.67 -5.85
C GLY A 307 0.40 8.52 -6.04
N GLY A 308 -0.11 9.10 -4.95
CA GLY A 308 -1.34 9.90 -4.96
C GLY A 308 -2.53 9.09 -5.48
N THR A 309 -3.34 9.71 -6.32
CA THR A 309 -4.45 9.02 -7.00
C THR A 309 -4.03 8.35 -8.30
N GLU A 310 -2.73 8.38 -8.63
CA GLU A 310 -2.17 7.87 -9.89
C GLU A 310 -2.65 8.66 -11.13
N GLY A 311 -3.09 8.01 -12.20
CA GLY A 311 -3.59 8.68 -13.41
C GLY A 311 -2.52 9.05 -14.45
N SER A 312 -1.28 8.62 -14.23
CA SER A 312 -0.17 8.69 -15.18
C SER A 312 0.79 7.54 -14.93
N VAL A 313 1.47 7.08 -15.98
CA VAL A 313 2.50 6.04 -15.86
C VAL A 313 3.82 6.71 -15.47
N PRO A 314 4.34 6.47 -14.26
CA PRO A 314 5.69 6.90 -13.91
C PRO A 314 6.73 6.24 -14.82
N THR A 315 7.86 6.90 -15.05
CA THR A 315 8.96 6.26 -15.79
C THR A 315 9.48 5.07 -14.99
N ALA A 316 9.40 3.87 -15.57
CA ALA A 316 9.76 2.60 -14.92
C ALA A 316 11.28 2.42 -14.82
N THR A 317 11.97 3.26 -14.07
CA THR A 317 13.41 3.13 -13.84
C THR A 317 13.75 2.38 -12.55
N GLY A 318 12.73 2.02 -11.79
CA GLY A 318 12.88 1.30 -10.52
C GLY A 318 13.35 2.24 -9.42
N THR A 319 12.49 3.17 -9.03
CA THR A 319 12.75 4.05 -7.88
C THR A 319 12.80 3.24 -6.59
N ASP A 320 13.91 3.32 -5.86
CA ASP A 320 14.04 2.76 -4.51
C ASP A 320 13.46 3.74 -3.48
N SER A 321 13.38 3.34 -2.23
CA SER A 321 12.94 4.16 -1.12
C SER A 321 13.94 5.30 -0.83
N GLY A 322 13.40 6.41 -0.36
CA GLY A 322 14.18 7.62 -0.08
C GLY A 322 14.42 8.49 -1.32
N SER A 323 15.04 9.65 -1.11
CA SER A 323 15.13 10.69 -2.13
C SER A 323 16.13 10.44 -3.27
N SER A 324 17.01 9.48 -3.13
CA SER A 324 18.16 9.28 -4.06
C SER A 324 18.03 8.08 -4.97
N GLY A 325 17.01 7.27 -4.82
CA GLY A 325 16.90 5.99 -5.51
C GLY A 325 16.19 6.01 -6.86
N ALA A 326 16.13 7.16 -7.55
CA ALA A 326 15.23 7.35 -8.71
C ALA A 326 15.41 6.37 -9.88
N ASN A 327 16.60 5.82 -10.07
CA ASN A 327 16.88 4.90 -11.18
C ASN A 327 17.48 3.57 -10.69
N TYR A 328 17.35 3.30 -9.41
CA TYR A 328 18.08 2.21 -8.75
C TYR A 328 17.88 0.85 -9.43
N GLY A 329 16.64 0.53 -9.81
CA GLY A 329 16.34 -0.76 -10.43
C GLY A 329 17.12 -0.98 -11.72
N ILE A 330 16.96 -0.10 -12.70
CA ILE A 330 17.62 -0.20 -14.01
C ILE A 330 19.14 -0.09 -13.90
N GLU A 331 19.65 0.83 -13.05
CA GLU A 331 21.09 1.01 -12.85
C GLU A 331 21.76 -0.24 -12.24
N ASN A 332 21.01 -1.00 -11.46
CA ASN A 332 21.48 -2.24 -10.85
C ASN A 332 21.03 -3.51 -11.61
N GLY A 333 20.59 -3.36 -12.86
CA GLY A 333 20.29 -4.48 -13.74
C GLY A 333 18.96 -5.18 -13.49
N TYR A 334 18.03 -4.55 -12.79
CA TYR A 334 16.66 -5.06 -12.68
C TYR A 334 15.87 -4.75 -13.94
N VAL A 335 14.95 -5.60 -14.34
CA VAL A 335 13.81 -5.16 -15.14
C VAL A 335 12.90 -4.36 -14.23
N ALA A 336 12.38 -3.24 -14.71
CA ALA A 336 11.46 -2.42 -13.92
C ALA A 336 10.13 -2.20 -14.65
N ALA A 337 9.02 -2.17 -13.89
CA ALA A 337 7.69 -1.90 -14.40
C ALA A 337 6.96 -0.85 -13.55
N SER A 338 6.04 -0.12 -14.19
CA SER A 338 5.13 0.82 -13.55
C SER A 338 3.81 0.89 -14.30
N GLN A 339 2.77 1.47 -13.70
CA GLN A 339 1.42 1.57 -14.26
C GLN A 339 0.71 2.86 -13.79
N ASN A 340 -0.52 3.12 -14.26
CA ASN A 340 -1.25 4.38 -14.06
C ASN A 340 -2.48 4.29 -13.12
N GLY A 341 -2.75 3.18 -12.46
CA GLY A 341 -3.94 3.02 -11.61
C GLY A 341 -5.26 2.76 -12.37
N GLY A 342 -5.19 2.43 -13.65
CA GLY A 342 -6.38 2.11 -14.43
C GLY A 342 -7.09 3.31 -15.05
N HIS A 343 -6.58 4.51 -14.90
CA HIS A 343 -7.12 5.74 -15.48
C HIS A 343 -6.01 6.68 -15.94
N ASN A 344 -6.38 7.70 -16.72
CA ASN A 344 -5.44 8.72 -17.18
C ASN A 344 -6.02 10.11 -16.91
N ASN A 345 -5.31 10.91 -16.14
CA ASN A 345 -5.77 12.25 -15.75
C ASN A 345 -5.97 13.19 -16.96
N THR A 346 -5.18 13.00 -18.04
CA THR A 346 -5.33 13.80 -19.26
C THR A 346 -6.61 13.41 -20.01
N ASP A 347 -6.92 12.11 -20.09
CA ASP A 347 -8.14 11.62 -20.74
C ASP A 347 -9.38 12.03 -19.95
N LEU A 348 -9.33 11.95 -18.62
CA LEU A 348 -10.42 12.43 -17.74
C LEU A 348 -10.64 13.94 -17.88
N ALA A 349 -9.57 14.73 -17.88
CA ALA A 349 -9.67 16.18 -18.07
C ALA A 349 -10.21 16.55 -19.47
N ALA A 350 -9.81 15.81 -20.51
CA ALA A 350 -10.34 16.00 -21.86
C ALA A 350 -11.83 15.61 -21.94
N CYS A 351 -12.23 14.53 -21.28
CA CYS A 351 -13.62 14.10 -21.17
C CYS A 351 -14.48 15.15 -20.46
N ALA A 352 -14.01 15.69 -19.35
CA ALA A 352 -14.66 16.72 -18.58
C ALA A 352 -14.93 18.00 -19.40
N SER A 353 -14.05 18.34 -20.32
CA SER A 353 -14.22 19.52 -21.18
C SER A 353 -15.40 19.42 -22.13
N THR A 354 -15.90 18.22 -22.41
CA THR A 354 -16.97 17.95 -23.36
C THR A 354 -18.21 17.30 -22.74
N ASN A 355 -18.09 16.76 -21.55
CA ASN A 355 -19.18 16.08 -20.84
C ASN A 355 -19.61 16.86 -19.59
N PRO A 356 -20.81 17.49 -19.58
CA PRO A 356 -21.27 18.27 -18.43
C PRO A 356 -21.59 17.43 -17.18
N ALA A 357 -21.57 16.10 -17.30
CA ALA A 357 -21.73 15.18 -16.15
C ALA A 357 -20.43 14.93 -15.41
N THR A 358 -19.30 15.40 -15.92
CA THR A 358 -17.99 15.28 -15.31
C THR A 358 -17.53 16.61 -14.73
N TYR A 359 -16.72 16.55 -13.69
CA TYR A 359 -16.28 17.71 -12.93
C TYR A 359 -14.82 18.06 -13.19
N GLY A 360 -14.09 17.26 -14.00
CA GLY A 360 -12.67 17.44 -14.27
C GLY A 360 -11.76 17.20 -13.07
N ASN A 361 -12.26 16.48 -12.07
CA ASN A 361 -11.53 16.12 -10.88
C ASN A 361 -10.72 14.83 -11.13
N VAL A 362 -9.49 14.79 -10.63
CA VAL A 362 -8.62 13.62 -10.72
C VAL A 362 -9.18 12.38 -9.99
N ASN A 363 -10.18 12.55 -9.14
CA ASN A 363 -10.85 11.48 -8.40
C ASN A 363 -12.11 10.95 -9.12
N GLU A 364 -12.46 11.45 -10.30
CA GLU A 364 -13.67 11.01 -11.02
C GLU A 364 -13.67 9.53 -11.38
N PHE A 365 -12.50 8.91 -11.47
CA PHE A 365 -12.38 7.48 -11.72
C PHE A 365 -13.11 6.60 -10.68
N TYR A 366 -13.35 7.12 -9.46
CA TYR A 366 -14.15 6.41 -8.45
C TYR A 366 -15.62 6.26 -8.84
N LEU A 367 -16.13 7.04 -9.79
CA LEU A 367 -17.49 6.88 -10.31
C LEU A 367 -17.61 5.66 -11.23
N ASP A 368 -16.52 5.21 -11.83
CA ASP A 368 -16.46 4.00 -12.62
C ASP A 368 -16.02 2.81 -11.77
N PRO A 369 -16.81 1.72 -11.68
CA PRO A 369 -16.45 0.55 -10.88
C PRO A 369 -15.13 -0.10 -11.33
N LEU A 370 -14.83 -0.11 -12.63
CA LEU A 370 -13.57 -0.66 -13.15
C LEU A 370 -12.40 0.30 -12.87
N GLY A 371 -12.63 1.62 -12.89
CA GLY A 371 -11.66 2.61 -12.47
C GLY A 371 -11.29 2.45 -10.99
N THR A 372 -12.30 2.26 -10.14
CA THR A 372 -12.10 1.97 -8.70
C THR A 372 -11.30 0.69 -8.49
N ILE A 373 -11.68 -0.41 -9.14
CA ILE A 373 -10.99 -1.70 -9.04
C ILE A 373 -9.57 -1.58 -9.62
N GLY A 374 -9.41 -0.85 -10.73
CA GLY A 374 -8.11 -0.56 -11.34
C GLY A 374 -7.15 0.08 -10.36
N GLN A 375 -7.55 1.18 -9.73
CA GLN A 375 -6.74 1.90 -8.75
C GLN A 375 -6.49 1.07 -7.47
N SER A 376 -7.44 0.22 -7.11
CA SER A 376 -7.34 -0.57 -5.87
C SER A 376 -6.29 -1.67 -5.96
N PHE A 377 -6.38 -2.53 -6.97
CA PHE A 377 -5.51 -3.70 -7.09
C PHE A 377 -5.32 -4.23 -8.52
N GLN A 378 -6.31 -4.11 -9.44
CA GLN A 378 -6.25 -4.79 -10.72
C GLN A 378 -5.11 -4.28 -11.60
N SER A 379 -4.83 -2.97 -11.59
CA SER A 379 -3.75 -2.40 -12.40
C SER A 379 -2.39 -2.99 -12.04
N ILE A 380 -2.11 -3.18 -10.75
CA ILE A 380 -0.84 -3.75 -10.29
C ILE A 380 -0.75 -5.25 -10.57
N GLU A 381 -1.84 -5.98 -10.38
CA GLU A 381 -1.92 -7.42 -10.68
C GLU A 381 -1.63 -7.70 -12.16
N VAL A 382 -2.46 -7.14 -13.05
CA VAL A 382 -2.36 -7.46 -14.48
C VAL A 382 -1.09 -6.90 -15.13
N THR A 383 -0.57 -5.79 -14.63
CA THR A 383 0.72 -5.26 -15.09
C THR A 383 1.88 -6.13 -14.62
N ALA A 384 1.86 -6.66 -13.40
CA ALA A 384 2.91 -7.57 -12.93
C ALA A 384 2.95 -8.85 -13.77
N ILE A 385 1.79 -9.44 -14.09
CA ILE A 385 1.67 -10.61 -14.96
C ILE A 385 2.21 -10.28 -16.36
N THR A 386 1.78 -9.15 -16.93
CA THR A 386 2.22 -8.72 -18.27
C THR A 386 3.72 -8.44 -18.32
N ALA A 387 4.29 -7.79 -17.29
CA ALA A 387 5.72 -7.54 -17.22
C ALA A 387 6.54 -8.83 -17.17
N LYS A 388 6.12 -9.81 -16.38
CA LYS A 388 6.78 -11.13 -16.29
C LYS A 388 6.68 -11.90 -17.62
N TYR A 389 5.54 -11.80 -18.30
CA TYR A 389 5.41 -12.33 -19.66
C TYR A 389 6.37 -11.67 -20.65
N LEU A 390 6.49 -10.35 -20.65
CA LEU A 390 7.43 -9.61 -21.51
C LEU A 390 8.89 -10.00 -21.20
N ILE A 391 9.25 -10.18 -19.93
CA ILE A 391 10.56 -10.66 -19.50
C ILE A 391 10.85 -12.01 -20.15
N ASN A 392 9.91 -12.95 -20.03
CA ASN A 392 10.08 -14.27 -20.63
C ASN A 392 10.17 -14.22 -22.16
N GLN A 393 9.34 -13.40 -22.83
CA GLN A 393 9.40 -13.24 -24.27
C GLN A 393 10.75 -12.66 -24.73
N TYR A 394 11.32 -11.74 -23.94
CA TYR A 394 12.56 -11.07 -24.30
C TYR A 394 13.80 -11.90 -24.02
N TYR A 395 13.89 -12.48 -22.82
CA TYR A 395 15.07 -13.22 -22.38
C TYR A 395 14.96 -14.75 -22.57
N GLY A 396 13.77 -15.25 -22.86
CA GLY A 396 13.48 -16.69 -22.92
C GLY A 396 13.38 -17.32 -21.54
N ASP A 397 13.36 -16.51 -20.49
CA ASP A 397 13.34 -16.92 -19.11
C ASP A 397 12.62 -15.87 -18.24
N GLY A 398 12.01 -16.32 -17.13
CA GLY A 398 11.37 -15.45 -16.16
C GLY A 398 12.36 -14.81 -15.17
N PRO A 399 11.90 -13.90 -14.30
CA PRO A 399 12.78 -13.37 -13.26
C PRO A 399 13.03 -14.40 -12.16
N ASP A 400 14.30 -14.58 -11.75
CA ASP A 400 14.69 -15.40 -10.61
C ASP A 400 14.06 -14.90 -9.31
N ARG A 401 13.93 -13.60 -9.18
CA ARG A 401 13.33 -12.91 -8.03
C ARG A 401 12.55 -11.68 -8.47
N SER A 402 11.47 -11.42 -7.75
CA SER A 402 10.62 -10.26 -7.97
C SER A 402 10.49 -9.43 -6.70
N TYR A 403 10.63 -8.13 -6.86
CA TYR A 403 10.57 -7.18 -5.76
C TYR A 403 9.54 -6.09 -6.02
N TRP A 404 8.83 -5.70 -4.99
CA TRP A 404 7.97 -4.54 -4.97
C TRP A 404 8.64 -3.41 -4.20
N VAL A 405 8.64 -2.21 -4.74
CA VAL A 405 9.05 -1.01 -4.02
C VAL A 405 8.06 0.11 -4.29
N GLY A 406 7.48 0.65 -3.24
CA GLY A 406 6.58 1.78 -3.37
C GLY A 406 6.38 2.53 -2.06
N CYS A 407 6.03 3.80 -2.19
CA CYS A 407 5.72 4.68 -1.07
C CYS A 407 4.33 5.28 -1.24
N SER A 408 3.66 5.70 -0.16
CA SER A 408 2.33 6.28 -0.24
C SER A 408 1.28 5.28 -0.75
N THR A 409 0.59 5.61 -1.83
CA THR A 409 -0.25 4.65 -2.57
C THR A 409 0.55 3.42 -2.99
N GLY A 410 1.81 3.59 -3.41
CA GLY A 410 2.70 2.47 -3.73
C GLY A 410 3.04 1.61 -2.52
N GLY A 411 3.11 2.17 -1.32
CA GLY A 411 3.21 1.44 -0.06
C GLY A 411 1.95 0.62 0.22
N ARG A 412 0.76 1.21 0.05
CA ARG A 412 -0.52 0.50 0.11
C ARG A 412 -0.57 -0.64 -0.89
N GLN A 413 -0.19 -0.40 -2.14
CA GLN A 413 -0.17 -1.41 -3.19
C GLN A 413 0.77 -2.57 -2.83
N GLY A 414 1.93 -2.31 -2.23
CA GLY A 414 2.80 -3.36 -1.68
C GLY A 414 2.12 -4.20 -0.61
N MET A 415 1.32 -3.58 0.27
CA MET A 415 0.51 -4.31 1.25
C MET A 415 -0.57 -5.14 0.55
N VAL A 416 -1.26 -4.60 -0.47
CA VAL A 416 -2.21 -5.36 -1.30
C VAL A 416 -1.53 -6.59 -1.89
N MET A 417 -0.32 -6.47 -2.43
CA MET A 417 0.41 -7.61 -2.98
C MET A 417 0.70 -8.68 -1.94
N SER A 418 1.06 -8.30 -0.71
CA SER A 418 1.28 -9.27 0.36
C SER A 418 0.01 -9.95 0.86
N GLN A 419 -1.14 -9.25 0.80
CA GLN A 419 -2.42 -9.71 1.31
C GLN A 419 -3.22 -10.51 0.28
N ASN A 420 -3.35 -9.97 -0.95
CA ASN A 420 -4.23 -10.52 -1.98
C ASN A 420 -3.48 -11.36 -3.01
N PHE A 421 -2.20 -11.04 -3.30
CA PHE A 421 -1.38 -11.70 -4.33
C PHE A 421 -0.03 -12.17 -3.76
N PRO A 422 -0.05 -12.99 -2.69
CA PRO A 422 1.13 -13.30 -1.88
C PRO A 422 2.25 -14.04 -2.62
N SER A 423 1.96 -14.63 -3.80
CA SER A 423 2.97 -15.35 -4.60
C SER A 423 3.72 -14.45 -5.59
N PHE A 424 3.30 -13.18 -5.78
CA PHE A 424 3.81 -12.36 -6.88
C PHE A 424 5.20 -11.80 -6.65
N PHE A 425 5.55 -11.52 -5.40
CA PHE A 425 6.81 -10.86 -5.05
C PHE A 425 7.51 -11.55 -3.89
N ASP A 426 8.78 -11.88 -4.07
CA ASP A 426 9.63 -12.49 -3.04
C ASP A 426 9.95 -11.49 -1.91
N GLY A 427 9.98 -10.21 -2.22
CA GLY A 427 10.25 -9.14 -1.28
C GLY A 427 9.47 -7.85 -1.57
N ILE A 428 9.02 -7.18 -0.52
CA ILE A 428 8.23 -5.95 -0.60
C ILE A 428 8.87 -4.87 0.26
N VAL A 429 9.04 -3.67 -0.30
CA VAL A 429 9.27 -2.43 0.43
C VAL A 429 8.00 -1.58 0.35
N ALA A 430 7.37 -1.34 1.49
CA ALA A 430 6.16 -0.53 1.62
C ALA A 430 6.45 0.70 2.50
N GLY A 431 6.68 1.84 1.86
CA GLY A 431 6.95 3.10 2.53
C GLY A 431 5.67 3.90 2.76
N ASP A 432 5.58 4.58 3.91
CA ASP A 432 4.52 5.54 4.25
C ASP A 432 3.13 5.13 3.71
N PRO A 433 2.65 3.90 3.98
CA PRO A 433 1.52 3.31 3.27
C PRO A 433 0.20 4.00 3.59
N VAL A 434 -0.52 4.42 2.56
CA VAL A 434 -1.91 4.91 2.65
C VAL A 434 -2.86 3.70 2.71
N TYR A 435 -2.70 2.85 3.72
CA TYR A 435 -3.33 1.53 3.75
C TYR A 435 -4.81 1.54 4.16
N ASP A 436 -5.27 2.61 4.83
CA ASP A 436 -6.67 2.84 5.19
C ASP A 436 -7.11 4.21 4.68
N GLN A 437 -7.52 4.24 3.43
CA GLN A 437 -7.82 5.49 2.73
C GLN A 437 -9.01 6.24 3.35
N GLU A 438 -10.02 5.52 3.84
CA GLU A 438 -11.20 6.14 4.46
C GLU A 438 -10.84 6.81 5.79
N ALA A 439 -10.08 6.14 6.65
CA ALA A 439 -9.63 6.72 7.92
C ALA A 439 -8.75 7.95 7.71
N ILE A 440 -7.85 7.89 6.73
CA ILE A 440 -6.99 9.01 6.36
C ILE A 440 -7.83 10.17 5.83
N GLY A 441 -8.79 9.92 4.95
CA GLY A 441 -9.69 10.95 4.43
C GLY A 441 -10.52 11.66 5.51
N LEU A 442 -10.99 10.90 6.53
CA LEU A 442 -11.67 11.49 7.68
C LEU A 442 -10.73 12.37 8.51
N SER A 443 -9.49 11.94 8.70
CA SER A 443 -8.49 12.71 9.45
C SER A 443 -8.05 13.98 8.71
N GLU A 444 -7.87 13.89 7.41
CA GLU A 444 -7.58 15.06 6.57
C GLU A 444 -8.74 16.08 6.60
N THR A 445 -9.98 15.59 6.54
CA THR A 445 -11.19 16.42 6.68
C THR A 445 -11.21 17.14 8.04
N ASN A 446 -10.96 16.41 9.12
CA ASN A 446 -10.87 16.98 10.47
C ASN A 446 -9.75 18.04 10.58
N GLY A 447 -8.61 17.79 9.98
CA GLY A 447 -7.47 18.71 9.97
C GLY A 447 -7.80 20.02 9.27
N VAL A 448 -8.34 19.93 8.07
CA VAL A 448 -8.72 21.10 7.28
C VAL A 448 -9.85 21.90 7.96
N GLU A 449 -10.83 21.22 8.56
CA GLU A 449 -11.89 21.87 9.31
C GLU A 449 -11.34 22.61 10.54
N ALA A 450 -10.41 22.01 11.28
CA ALA A 450 -9.78 22.66 12.44
C ALA A 450 -9.03 23.94 12.05
N ILE A 451 -8.31 23.92 10.93
CA ILE A 451 -7.64 25.12 10.40
C ILE A 451 -8.65 26.17 9.98
N LEU A 452 -9.75 25.80 9.33
CA LEU A 452 -10.83 26.71 8.96
C LEU A 452 -11.45 27.38 10.20
N GLN A 453 -11.72 26.62 11.25
CA GLN A 453 -12.25 27.16 12.50
C GLN A 453 -11.27 28.12 13.17
N ALA A 454 -9.97 27.83 13.16
CA ALA A 454 -8.95 28.73 13.66
C ALA A 454 -8.92 30.04 12.87
N TYR A 455 -9.00 29.97 11.55
CA TYR A 455 -9.08 31.13 10.67
C TYR A 455 -10.30 31.98 10.97
N LEU A 456 -11.48 31.41 11.09
CA LEU A 456 -12.72 32.12 11.39
C LEU A 456 -12.71 32.78 12.78
N ALA A 457 -12.01 32.15 13.75
CA ALA A 457 -11.87 32.69 15.10
C ALA A 457 -10.81 33.79 15.22
N ASN A 458 -9.89 33.87 14.27
CA ASN A 458 -8.79 34.85 14.32
C ASN A 458 -9.21 36.16 13.70
N THR A 459 -9.82 37.05 14.51
CA THR A 459 -10.36 38.36 14.09
C THR A 459 -9.31 39.32 13.57
N ALA A 460 -8.03 39.02 13.68
CA ALA A 460 -6.94 39.83 13.12
C ALA A 460 -6.75 39.60 11.62
N LEU A 461 -7.31 38.52 11.08
CA LEU A 461 -7.32 38.27 9.65
C LEU A 461 -8.55 38.93 9.02
N THR A 462 -8.37 39.59 7.89
CA THR A 462 -9.51 40.10 7.13
C THR A 462 -10.36 38.89 6.74
N PRO A 463 -11.65 38.84 7.13
CA PRO A 463 -12.48 37.71 6.75
C PRO A 463 -12.43 37.55 5.24
N PRO A 464 -12.27 36.35 4.74
CA PRO A 464 -12.52 36.11 3.33
C PRO A 464 -13.91 36.60 2.99
N GLY A 465 -14.06 37.17 1.83
CA GLY A 465 -15.38 37.57 1.34
C GLY A 465 -16.32 36.36 1.34
N PRO A 466 -17.63 36.50 1.47
CA PRO A 466 -18.59 35.40 1.55
C PRO A 466 -18.57 34.43 0.36
N THR A 467 -17.85 34.77 -0.68
CA THR A 467 -17.63 33.93 -1.87
C THR A 467 -16.71 32.71 -1.64
N MET A 468 -16.05 32.59 -0.50
CA MET A 468 -15.01 31.59 -0.28
C MET A 468 -15.50 30.30 0.38
N ILE A 469 -16.55 30.38 1.17
CA ILE A 469 -17.20 29.20 1.76
C ILE A 469 -18.38 28.74 0.89
N ALA A 470 -18.75 29.53 -0.12
CA ALA A 470 -19.99 29.35 -0.87
C ALA A 470 -19.83 28.87 -2.31
N GLN A 471 -18.65 28.51 -2.75
CA GLN A 471 -18.54 27.86 -4.06
C GLN A 471 -18.89 26.37 -3.96
N ALA A 472 -20.04 26.08 -4.58
CA ALA A 472 -20.42 24.71 -4.87
C ALA A 472 -19.37 24.04 -5.77
N PRO A 473 -19.23 22.71 -5.70
CA PRO A 473 -18.26 21.99 -6.53
C PRO A 473 -18.21 22.54 -7.96
N PRO A 474 -17.06 22.49 -8.66
CA PRO A 474 -16.05 21.45 -8.48
C PRO A 474 -14.84 21.80 -7.62
N GLN A 475 -14.66 22.95 -7.12
CA GLN A 475 -13.56 23.22 -6.18
C GLN A 475 -13.92 24.39 -5.25
N PRO A 476 -13.98 24.20 -3.95
CA PRO A 476 -14.00 25.35 -3.05
C PRO A 476 -12.66 26.08 -3.18
N ASP A 477 -12.70 27.41 -3.26
CA ASP A 477 -11.53 28.25 -3.20
C ASP A 477 -10.82 28.05 -1.85
N GLY A 478 -9.85 27.14 -1.82
CA GLY A 478 -8.97 26.95 -0.69
C GLY A 478 -7.87 28.00 -0.46
N PRO A 479 -7.66 29.03 -1.32
CA PRO A 479 -6.55 29.97 -1.17
C PRO A 479 -6.53 30.74 0.14
N HIS A 480 -7.56 30.64 0.93
CA HIS A 480 -7.74 31.51 2.09
C HIS A 480 -7.58 30.84 3.45
N LEU A 481 -7.37 29.53 3.49
CA LEU A 481 -6.94 28.83 4.72
C LEU A 481 -5.44 29.03 5.01
N TYR A 482 -4.72 29.50 4.00
CA TYR A 482 -3.28 29.72 4.05
C TYR A 482 -2.79 30.73 5.10
N PRO A 483 -3.43 31.91 5.29
CA PRO A 483 -2.90 32.91 6.23
C PRO A 483 -2.93 32.48 7.70
N GLU A 484 -3.59 31.37 8.05
CA GLU A 484 -3.74 31.00 9.47
C GLU A 484 -2.43 30.53 10.11
N PHE A 485 -1.56 29.85 9.35
CA PHE A 485 -0.25 29.44 9.85
C PHE A 485 0.86 29.86 8.89
N PRO A 486 1.23 31.16 8.86
CA PRO A 486 2.38 31.60 8.09
C PRO A 486 3.67 30.92 8.58
N SER A 487 4.69 30.85 7.72
CA SER A 487 5.97 30.19 8.03
C SER A 487 6.60 30.68 9.34
N SER A 488 6.37 31.94 9.72
CA SER A 488 6.82 32.47 11.02
C SER A 488 6.15 31.77 12.20
N ASP A 489 4.86 31.48 12.11
CA ASP A 489 4.11 30.81 13.17
C ASP A 489 4.49 29.35 13.26
N GLN A 490 4.69 28.72 12.09
CA GLN A 490 5.24 27.36 12.02
C GLN A 490 6.59 27.28 12.72
N GLY A 491 7.50 28.20 12.44
CA GLY A 491 8.81 28.27 13.11
C GLY A 491 8.73 28.47 14.63
N LEU A 492 7.71 29.14 15.16
CA LEU A 492 7.51 29.24 16.61
C LEU A 492 7.14 27.89 17.22
N PHE A 493 6.19 27.19 16.59
CA PHE A 493 5.75 25.86 17.04
C PHE A 493 6.93 24.88 17.04
N GLU A 494 7.64 24.83 15.95
CA GLU A 494 8.82 24.01 15.74
C GLU A 494 9.91 24.29 16.76
N THR A 495 10.22 25.57 16.98
CA THR A 495 11.23 25.95 17.98
C THR A 495 10.84 25.46 19.38
N ALA A 496 9.59 25.62 19.77
CA ALA A 496 9.10 25.17 21.07
C ALA A 496 9.16 23.64 21.19
N LEU A 497 8.78 22.94 20.13
CA LEU A 497 8.82 21.48 20.06
C LEU A 497 10.24 20.93 20.18
N LEU A 498 11.18 21.44 19.36
CA LEU A 498 12.58 20.99 19.41
C LEU A 498 13.21 21.30 20.77
N GLN A 499 13.00 22.47 21.34
CA GLN A 499 13.53 22.80 22.66
C GLN A 499 12.95 21.93 23.79
N ALA A 500 11.72 21.43 23.60
CA ALA A 500 11.14 20.51 24.57
C ALA A 500 11.67 19.08 24.42
N CYS A 501 11.90 18.63 23.18
CA CYS A 501 12.00 17.21 22.84
C CYS A 501 13.39 16.74 22.39
N ASP A 502 14.14 17.54 21.64
CA ASP A 502 15.38 17.15 20.97
C ASP A 502 16.41 16.48 21.92
N ALA A 503 16.51 16.99 23.15
CA ALA A 503 17.43 16.44 24.15
C ALA A 503 16.99 15.10 24.79
N LEU A 504 15.81 14.60 24.51
CA LEU A 504 15.24 13.42 25.20
C LEU A 504 15.90 12.11 24.81
N ASP A 505 16.41 12.01 23.59
CA ASP A 505 17.22 10.88 23.14
C ASP A 505 18.67 10.91 23.62
N GLY A 506 19.06 11.98 24.36
CA GLY A 506 20.37 12.14 25.02
C GLY A 506 21.33 13.06 24.29
N VAL A 507 20.97 13.70 23.19
CA VAL A 507 21.78 14.72 22.53
C VAL A 507 20.88 15.75 21.85
N THR A 508 21.32 16.98 21.78
CA THR A 508 20.64 18.05 21.06
C THR A 508 21.24 18.15 19.66
N ASP A 509 20.55 17.71 18.65
CA ASP A 509 21.04 17.66 17.28
C ASP A 509 20.00 18.01 16.20
N GLY A 510 18.81 18.45 16.64
CA GLY A 510 17.70 18.83 15.78
C GLY A 510 16.87 17.66 15.25
N VAL A 511 17.05 16.45 15.83
CA VAL A 511 16.29 15.25 15.49
C VAL A 511 15.61 14.70 16.74
N ILE A 512 14.34 14.40 16.66
CA ILE A 512 13.57 13.83 17.77
C ILE A 512 13.43 12.32 17.54
N ASP A 513 14.28 11.52 18.19
CA ASP A 513 14.23 10.06 18.12
C ASP A 513 13.28 9.47 19.19
N ASP A 514 13.17 10.11 20.35
CA ASP A 514 12.32 9.63 21.46
C ASP A 514 10.92 10.28 21.39
N LEU A 515 10.14 9.88 20.40
CA LEU A 515 8.81 10.42 20.17
C LEU A 515 7.85 10.19 21.35
N PRO A 516 7.81 9.01 22.01
CA PRO A 516 6.98 8.81 23.21
C PRO A 516 7.31 9.76 24.35
N ALA A 517 8.59 9.96 24.62
CA ALA A 517 9.01 10.92 25.66
C ALA A 517 8.67 12.36 25.27
N CYS A 518 8.73 12.69 23.98
CA CYS A 518 8.31 13.99 23.46
C CYS A 518 6.83 14.25 23.73
N TRP A 519 5.97 13.31 23.42
CA TRP A 519 4.53 13.47 23.67
C TRP A 519 4.16 13.59 25.14
N ALA A 520 4.83 12.83 25.98
CA ALA A 520 4.61 12.96 27.42
C ALA A 520 5.02 14.34 27.97
N LYS A 521 5.88 15.05 27.23
CA LYS A 521 6.46 16.31 27.69
C LYS A 521 5.91 17.56 27.03
N PHE A 522 5.60 17.50 25.73
CA PHE A 522 5.22 18.67 24.95
C PHE A 522 3.71 18.89 24.92
N ASP A 523 3.28 19.96 25.54
CA ASP A 523 1.92 20.49 25.46
C ASP A 523 1.96 21.90 24.85
N PRO A 524 1.47 22.09 23.62
CA PRO A 524 1.57 23.37 22.94
C PRO A 524 0.82 24.51 23.65
N SER A 525 -0.18 24.21 24.48
CA SER A 525 -0.95 25.22 25.21
C SER A 525 -0.17 25.84 26.39
N SER A 526 0.78 25.10 26.93
CA SER A 526 1.62 25.51 28.06
C SER A 526 3.10 25.65 27.70
N ALA A 527 3.48 25.25 26.49
CA ALA A 527 4.88 25.25 26.04
C ALA A 527 5.49 26.66 26.06
N THR A 528 6.77 26.69 26.37
CA THR A 528 7.61 27.89 26.27
C THR A 528 8.83 27.59 25.40
N TYR A 529 9.42 28.63 24.83
CA TYR A 529 10.66 28.53 24.09
C TYR A 529 11.56 29.76 24.36
N ILE A 530 12.84 29.59 24.11
CA ILE A 530 13.85 30.65 24.31
C ILE A 530 14.32 31.15 22.95
N ASP A 531 14.21 32.46 22.71
CA ASP A 531 14.79 33.10 21.55
C ASP A 531 16.30 33.37 21.85
N TYR A 532 17.12 32.39 21.59
CA TYR A 532 18.55 32.48 21.84
C TYR A 532 19.25 33.53 20.95
N ALA A 533 18.78 33.68 19.74
CA ALA A 533 19.38 34.56 18.74
C ALA A 533 18.96 36.04 18.87
N GLY A 534 17.87 36.30 19.55
CA GLY A 534 17.26 37.61 19.62
C GLY A 534 16.57 38.05 18.33
N ALA A 535 16.04 37.10 17.60
CA ALA A 535 15.30 37.36 16.36
C ALA A 535 13.93 38.02 16.59
N LEU A 536 13.32 37.78 17.73
CA LEU A 536 12.01 38.30 18.13
C LEU A 536 12.07 39.42 19.15
N GLY A 537 13.26 39.61 19.80
CA GLY A 537 13.47 40.58 20.85
C GLY A 537 14.88 40.46 21.43
N PRO A 538 15.11 40.80 22.70
CA PRO A 538 16.41 40.60 23.30
C PRO A 538 16.80 39.10 23.31
N ALA A 539 18.03 38.79 22.95
CA ALA A 539 18.56 37.42 22.98
C ALA A 539 18.39 36.78 24.37
N ASN A 540 18.14 35.46 24.38
CA ASN A 540 17.86 34.64 25.57
C ASN A 540 16.53 35.01 26.28
N THR A 541 15.59 35.59 25.58
CA THR A 541 14.24 35.84 26.11
C THR A 541 13.38 34.61 26.00
N THR A 542 12.69 34.24 27.08
CA THR A 542 11.72 33.16 27.11
C THR A 542 10.32 33.71 26.72
N TYR A 543 9.68 33.05 25.79
CA TYR A 543 8.33 33.35 25.33
C TYR A 543 7.39 32.15 25.58
N HIS A 544 6.09 32.41 25.74
CA HIS A 544 5.05 31.40 25.70
C HIS A 544 4.68 31.13 24.24
N LEU A 545 4.49 29.85 23.87
CA LEU A 545 4.04 29.47 22.53
C LEU A 545 2.61 29.95 22.30
N GLN A 546 1.72 29.76 23.28
CA GLN A 546 0.37 30.32 23.23
C GLN A 546 0.37 31.76 23.78
N CYS A 547 -0.25 32.68 23.06
CA CYS A 547 -0.37 34.06 23.50
C CYS A 547 -1.21 34.18 24.79
N THR A 548 -0.75 34.95 25.74
CA THR A 548 -1.52 35.28 26.95
C THR A 548 -2.45 36.50 26.73
N GLY A 549 -2.41 37.11 25.56
CA GLY A 549 -3.21 38.25 25.14
C GLY A 549 -3.42 38.19 23.62
N ALA A 550 -3.46 39.36 22.97
CA ALA A 550 -3.59 39.45 21.51
C ALA A 550 -2.39 38.78 20.84
N LYS A 551 -2.62 38.07 19.72
CA LYS A 551 -1.58 37.46 18.88
C LYS A 551 -0.56 38.51 18.43
N ASN A 552 0.70 38.14 18.50
CA ASN A 552 1.82 38.93 18.00
C ASN A 552 2.90 38.02 17.37
N ALA A 553 4.04 38.55 16.99
CA ALA A 553 5.11 37.81 16.31
C ALA A 553 5.82 36.76 17.20
N THR A 554 5.55 36.74 18.51
CA THR A 554 6.23 35.85 19.45
C THR A 554 5.37 34.70 19.96
N CYS A 555 4.11 34.60 19.54
CA CYS A 555 3.21 33.57 20.05
C CYS A 555 2.10 33.24 19.02
N LEU A 556 1.52 32.06 19.16
CA LEU A 556 0.35 31.61 18.42
C LEU A 556 -0.94 32.00 19.14
N SER A 557 -2.01 32.25 18.39
CA SER A 557 -3.32 32.49 18.98
C SER A 557 -3.84 31.23 19.67
N GLN A 558 -4.78 31.38 20.60
CA GLN A 558 -5.45 30.25 21.22
C GLN A 558 -6.16 29.37 20.16
N ALA A 559 -6.72 29.96 19.12
CA ALA A 559 -7.38 29.23 18.04
C ALA A 559 -6.40 28.39 17.23
N GLN A 560 -5.21 28.90 16.94
CA GLN A 560 -4.15 28.14 16.27
C GLN A 560 -3.67 26.97 17.13
N ILE A 561 -3.45 27.19 18.44
CA ILE A 561 -3.09 26.12 19.37
C ILE A 561 -4.19 25.05 19.43
N GLN A 562 -5.47 25.47 19.49
CA GLN A 562 -6.59 24.54 19.51
C GLN A 562 -6.68 23.75 18.20
N ALA A 563 -6.42 24.36 17.06
CA ALA A 563 -6.40 23.66 15.78
C ALA A 563 -5.29 22.61 15.74
N ALA A 564 -4.09 22.96 16.19
CA ALA A 564 -2.97 22.02 16.29
C ALA A 564 -3.32 20.82 17.21
N MET A 565 -3.94 21.10 18.37
CA MET A 565 -4.37 20.03 19.28
C MET A 565 -5.48 19.16 18.67
N THR A 566 -6.44 19.76 17.97
CA THR A 566 -7.53 19.03 17.31
C THR A 566 -7.00 18.10 16.23
N ILE A 567 -6.06 18.55 15.42
CA ILE A 567 -5.38 17.71 14.43
C ILE A 567 -4.63 16.58 15.13
N ASN A 568 -3.87 16.89 16.16
CA ASN A 568 -3.14 15.88 16.94
C ASN A 568 -4.06 14.85 17.64
N GLN A 569 -5.27 15.20 17.99
CA GLN A 569 -6.23 14.30 18.64
C GLN A 569 -7.06 13.47 17.66
N GLY A 570 -6.96 13.76 16.35
CA GLY A 570 -7.77 13.14 15.31
C GLY A 570 -9.26 13.43 15.37
N PRO A 571 -10.03 12.90 14.41
CA PRO A 571 -11.45 13.19 14.32
C PRO A 571 -12.22 12.67 15.52
N ARG A 572 -13.05 13.54 16.08
CA ARG A 572 -13.91 13.27 17.23
C ARG A 572 -15.31 13.80 17.01
N ASN A 573 -16.29 13.15 17.59
CA ASN A 573 -17.63 13.69 17.68
C ASN A 573 -17.74 14.75 18.79
N SER A 574 -18.90 15.42 18.89
CA SER A 574 -19.13 16.45 19.91
C SER A 574 -19.08 15.95 21.36
N LYS A 575 -19.13 14.62 21.56
CA LYS A 575 -18.97 13.97 22.87
C LYS A 575 -17.52 13.65 23.19
N GLY A 576 -16.58 14.01 22.33
CA GLY A 576 -15.16 13.70 22.48
C GLY A 576 -14.80 12.26 22.15
N GLN A 577 -15.74 11.47 21.63
CA GLN A 577 -15.45 10.09 21.23
C GLN A 577 -14.71 10.08 19.89
N THR A 578 -13.69 9.30 19.80
CA THR A 578 -12.89 9.12 18.58
C THR A 578 -13.74 8.48 17.49
N ILE A 579 -13.61 8.98 16.28
CA ILE A 579 -14.25 8.41 15.10
C ILE A 579 -13.33 7.35 14.49
N ALA A 580 -13.92 6.21 14.20
CA ALA A 580 -13.22 5.14 13.53
C ALA A 580 -13.87 4.84 12.18
N ALA A 581 -13.05 4.56 11.19
CA ALA A 581 -13.50 3.84 10.00
C ALA A 581 -13.53 2.32 10.27
N PRO A 582 -14.44 1.54 9.70
CA PRO A 582 -15.44 1.89 8.71
C PRO A 582 -16.76 2.35 9.31
N ALA A 583 -17.49 3.02 8.45
CA ALA A 583 -18.78 3.67 8.59
C ALA A 583 -19.65 3.33 9.79
N GLY A 584 -19.89 4.33 10.62
CA GLY A 584 -20.96 4.31 11.62
C GLY A 584 -20.66 3.55 12.89
N ALA A 585 -19.50 2.99 13.03
CA ALA A 585 -19.07 2.40 14.29
C ALA A 585 -18.35 3.46 15.13
N VAL A 586 -18.92 3.78 16.27
CA VAL A 586 -18.10 4.15 17.42
C VAL A 586 -17.25 2.90 17.68
N ALA A 587 -15.98 2.95 17.25
CA ALA A 587 -15.17 1.75 17.22
C ALA A 587 -14.99 1.17 18.62
N PRO A 588 -14.92 -0.13 18.73
CA PRO A 588 -14.19 -0.77 19.79
C PRO A 588 -12.75 -0.25 19.79
N ASP A 589 -12.17 -0.07 20.95
CA ASP A 589 -10.90 0.64 21.23
C ASP A 589 -9.71 0.34 20.29
N HIS A 590 -9.72 -0.77 19.59
CA HIS A 590 -8.65 -1.18 18.69
C HIS A 590 -8.77 -0.66 17.24
N VAL A 591 -9.94 -0.22 16.79
CA VAL A 591 -10.15 0.36 15.43
C VAL A 591 -10.11 1.89 15.48
N SER A 592 -10.44 2.49 16.61
CA SER A 592 -10.40 3.94 16.83
C SER A 592 -9.00 4.53 16.62
N ASN A 593 -7.97 3.74 16.73
CA ASN A 593 -6.60 4.23 16.77
C ASN A 593 -6.01 4.55 15.39
N VAL A 594 -6.61 4.20 14.26
CA VAL A 594 -6.08 4.64 12.97
C VAL A 594 -6.33 6.13 12.80
N ALA A 595 -7.56 6.58 13.04
CA ALA A 595 -7.86 8.01 13.05
C ALA A 595 -7.19 8.72 14.24
N GLN A 596 -7.08 8.06 15.39
CA GLN A 596 -6.39 8.56 16.56
C GLN A 596 -4.87 8.54 16.39
N GLY A 597 -4.33 7.57 15.67
CA GLY A 597 -2.95 7.53 15.26
C GLY A 597 -2.56 8.74 14.39
N TYR A 598 -3.51 9.24 13.62
CA TYR A 598 -3.34 10.51 12.89
C TYR A 598 -3.27 11.73 13.83
N ALA A 599 -3.93 11.63 14.97
CA ALA A 599 -3.92 12.68 15.98
C ALA A 599 -2.56 12.91 16.61
N TYR A 600 -1.87 11.84 16.84
CA TYR A 600 -0.49 11.86 17.28
C TYR A 600 0.44 11.80 16.07
N ASP A 601 -0.03 12.37 14.97
CA ASP A 601 0.76 12.52 13.79
C ASP A 601 2.13 13.06 14.18
N GLY A 602 3.09 12.16 14.21
CA GLY A 602 4.46 12.52 14.47
C GLY A 602 4.92 13.63 13.56
N GLY A 603 4.34 13.73 12.36
CA GLY A 603 4.56 14.79 11.43
C GLY A 603 4.28 16.18 12.01
N TRP A 604 3.25 16.31 12.79
CA TRP A 604 2.94 17.56 13.48
C TRP A 604 3.88 17.83 14.64
N MET A 605 4.28 16.81 15.34
CA MET A 605 5.08 16.91 16.54
C MET A 605 6.58 16.93 16.26
N THR A 606 6.99 16.32 15.15
CA THR A 606 8.41 16.14 14.82
C THR A 606 8.85 16.89 13.58
N THR A 607 7.89 17.36 12.77
CA THR A 607 8.24 18.22 11.66
C THR A 607 8.80 19.53 12.18
N VAL A 608 9.98 19.77 11.78
CA VAL A 608 10.58 21.07 11.84
C VAL A 608 9.80 21.91 10.82
N GLY A 609 8.69 22.46 11.28
CA GLY A 609 7.70 23.17 10.47
C GLY A 609 6.40 22.39 10.36
N ILE A 610 5.33 22.98 10.79
CA ILE A 610 4.00 22.43 10.52
C ILE A 610 3.92 22.20 9.01
N PRO A 611 3.69 20.97 8.53
CA PRO A 611 3.90 20.65 7.14
C PRO A 611 3.14 21.56 6.22
N ALA A 612 3.83 22.15 5.28
CA ALA A 612 3.22 23.00 4.26
C ALA A 612 2.05 22.31 3.54
N ARG A 613 2.03 20.97 3.53
CA ARG A 613 0.94 20.18 2.98
C ARG A 613 -0.37 20.27 3.77
N LYS A 614 -0.33 20.32 5.10
CA LYS A 614 -1.56 20.42 5.90
C LYS A 614 -2.14 21.83 5.93
N ILE A 615 -1.27 22.84 5.90
CA ILE A 615 -1.68 24.23 6.10
C ILE A 615 -1.57 25.09 4.84
N GLY A 616 -1.10 24.55 3.75
CA GLY A 616 -0.88 25.26 2.50
C GLY A 616 0.59 25.60 2.27
N THR A 617 0.93 25.77 1.01
CA THR A 617 2.26 26.18 0.60
C THR A 617 2.45 27.69 0.76
N SER A 618 3.65 28.18 0.58
CA SER A 618 3.99 29.60 0.62
C SER A 618 3.33 30.47 -0.47
N SER A 619 2.46 29.89 -1.28
CA SER A 619 1.70 30.61 -2.32
C SER A 619 0.27 30.86 -1.86
N PRO A 620 -0.24 32.11 -1.96
CA PRO A 620 -1.62 32.43 -1.61
C PRO A 620 -2.66 31.79 -2.54
N THR A 621 -2.23 31.04 -3.54
CA THR A 621 -3.09 30.34 -4.51
C THR A 621 -3.04 28.83 -4.35
N SER A 622 -2.30 28.30 -3.37
CA SER A 622 -2.17 26.85 -3.16
C SER A 622 -3.08 26.38 -2.03
N LEU A 623 -3.78 25.30 -2.29
CA LEU A 623 -4.58 24.58 -1.29
C LEU A 623 -3.65 23.76 -0.37
N PRO A 624 -4.04 23.53 0.89
CA PRO A 624 -3.43 22.48 1.68
C PRO A 624 -3.44 21.14 0.91
N GLY A 625 -2.36 20.38 1.00
CA GLY A 625 -2.29 19.09 0.29
C GLY A 625 -3.41 18.13 0.69
N ASP A 626 -3.74 18.10 1.96
CA ASP A 626 -4.85 17.31 2.51
C ASP A 626 -6.21 17.72 1.95
N PHE A 627 -6.36 18.98 1.56
CA PHE A 627 -7.57 19.43 0.93
C PHE A 627 -7.78 18.83 -0.46
N SER A 628 -6.71 18.70 -1.25
CA SER A 628 -6.80 18.12 -2.59
C SER A 628 -6.95 16.60 -2.58
N LEU A 629 -6.36 15.91 -1.61
CA LEU A 629 -6.41 14.46 -1.48
C LEU A 629 -7.67 14.00 -0.74
N GLY A 630 -7.85 14.40 0.50
CA GLY A 630 -8.98 13.99 1.33
C GLY A 630 -10.32 14.54 0.86
N VAL A 631 -10.40 15.86 0.73
CA VAL A 631 -11.65 16.54 0.34
C VAL A 631 -12.09 16.17 -1.08
N GLY A 632 -11.13 16.07 -2.02
CA GLY A 632 -11.43 15.67 -3.39
C GLY A 632 -11.93 14.23 -3.52
N THR A 633 -11.43 13.33 -2.70
CA THR A 633 -11.78 11.90 -2.76
C THR A 633 -13.12 11.61 -2.07
N PHE A 634 -13.49 12.38 -1.05
CA PHE A 634 -14.55 12.05 -0.12
C PHE A 634 -15.91 11.87 -0.78
N GLY A 635 -16.32 12.84 -1.62
CA GLY A 635 -17.62 12.80 -2.30
C GLY A 635 -17.71 11.71 -3.37
N TYR A 636 -16.59 11.36 -3.99
CA TYR A 636 -16.55 10.35 -5.04
C TYR A 636 -16.44 8.92 -4.49
N ALA A 637 -15.65 8.71 -3.46
CA ALA A 637 -15.31 7.39 -2.96
C ALA A 637 -16.01 7.02 -1.65
N PHE A 638 -16.10 7.97 -0.71
CA PHE A 638 -16.45 7.63 0.68
C PHE A 638 -17.88 8.01 1.08
N ILE A 639 -18.62 8.74 0.25
CA ILE A 639 -20.04 9.04 0.47
C ILE A 639 -20.91 8.05 -0.33
N SER A 640 -21.97 7.53 0.29
CA SER A 640 -22.93 6.62 -0.35
C SER A 640 -24.35 7.19 -0.30
N PRO A 641 -25.03 7.30 -1.47
CA PRO A 641 -24.47 7.15 -2.83
C PRO A 641 -23.40 8.21 -3.13
N ALA A 642 -22.49 7.90 -4.06
CA ALA A 642 -21.48 8.86 -4.48
C ALA A 642 -22.11 10.19 -4.86
N ASP A 643 -21.63 11.24 -4.27
CA ASP A 643 -22.12 12.62 -4.50
C ASP A 643 -20.93 13.56 -4.79
N PRO A 644 -20.56 13.71 -6.05
CA PRO A 644 -19.48 14.62 -6.45
C PRO A 644 -19.72 16.07 -6.03
N THR A 645 -20.94 16.44 -5.66
CA THR A 645 -21.29 17.77 -5.18
C THR A 645 -21.19 17.90 -3.65
N TYR A 646 -20.88 16.81 -2.95
CA TYR A 646 -20.74 16.80 -1.51
C TYR A 646 -19.55 17.67 -1.07
N TYR A 647 -19.86 18.66 -0.26
CA TYR A 647 -18.83 19.53 0.30
C TYR A 647 -18.30 18.95 1.61
N THR A 648 -17.10 18.39 1.58
CA THR A 648 -16.51 17.60 2.66
C THR A 648 -16.37 18.39 3.97
N LEU A 649 -16.11 19.69 3.93
CA LEU A 649 -16.07 20.54 5.13
C LEU A 649 -17.43 20.77 5.80
N ASN A 650 -18.52 20.27 5.22
CA ASN A 650 -19.82 20.18 5.87
C ASN A 650 -20.04 18.82 6.56
N PHE A 651 -19.05 17.93 6.55
CA PHE A 651 -19.17 16.63 7.19
C PHE A 651 -19.31 16.77 8.70
N ASN A 652 -20.42 16.29 9.22
CA ASN A 652 -20.70 16.34 10.64
C ASN A 652 -20.40 14.99 11.30
N PHE A 653 -19.35 14.96 12.11
CA PHE A 653 -18.89 13.73 12.79
C PHE A 653 -19.91 13.16 13.82
N ASP A 654 -20.99 13.87 14.17
CA ASP A 654 -22.07 13.33 14.98
C ASP A 654 -23.15 12.64 14.15
N THR A 655 -23.44 13.13 12.94
CA THR A 655 -24.64 12.74 12.19
C THR A 655 -24.36 12.08 10.85
N ASP A 656 -23.20 12.31 10.26
CA ASP A 656 -22.93 11.98 8.87
C ASP A 656 -22.14 10.68 8.67
N LEU A 657 -21.70 10.04 9.77
CA LEU A 657 -21.01 8.74 9.70
C LEU A 657 -21.83 7.68 8.96
N GLY A 658 -23.17 7.74 9.06
CA GLY A 658 -24.05 6.83 8.32
C GLY A 658 -24.14 7.08 6.81
N LYS A 659 -23.53 8.17 6.30
CA LYS A 659 -23.43 8.47 4.87
C LYS A 659 -22.18 7.84 4.24
N LEU A 660 -21.25 7.33 5.06
CA LEU A 660 -20.02 6.74 4.55
C LEU A 660 -20.30 5.47 3.74
N ASN A 661 -19.59 5.37 2.64
CA ASN A 661 -19.68 4.21 1.76
C ASN A 661 -18.93 3.03 2.40
N THR A 662 -19.61 1.91 2.57
CA THR A 662 -19.01 0.70 3.13
C THR A 662 -18.44 -0.25 2.07
N SER A 663 -18.68 0.03 0.79
CA SER A 663 -18.25 -0.85 -0.31
C SER A 663 -16.89 -0.49 -0.86
N THR A 664 -16.61 0.80 -1.02
CA THR A 664 -15.33 1.26 -1.59
C THR A 664 -14.14 0.89 -0.70
N PRO A 665 -14.17 1.10 0.63
CA PRO A 665 -13.04 0.75 1.50
C PRO A 665 -12.61 -0.72 1.44
N ILE A 666 -13.52 -1.64 1.13
CA ILE A 666 -13.19 -3.07 1.03
C ILE A 666 -12.20 -3.33 -0.09
N VAL A 667 -12.36 -2.66 -1.20
CA VAL A 667 -11.49 -2.85 -2.36
C VAL A 667 -10.30 -1.89 -2.34
N THR A 668 -10.43 -0.73 -1.72
CA THR A 668 -9.37 0.29 -1.70
C THR A 668 -8.41 0.17 -0.54
N ASN A 669 -8.87 -0.34 0.61
CA ASN A 669 -8.05 -0.49 1.80
C ASN A 669 -7.22 -1.79 1.78
N SER A 670 -6.06 -1.77 2.43
CA SER A 670 -5.18 -2.92 2.64
C SER A 670 -4.93 -3.14 4.14
N THR A 671 -6.03 -3.30 4.87
CA THR A 671 -6.04 -3.41 6.34
C THR A 671 -5.94 -4.84 6.86
N SER A 672 -5.92 -5.85 5.99
CA SER A 672 -5.84 -7.26 6.42
C SER A 672 -4.54 -7.52 7.17
N LEU A 673 -4.67 -8.08 8.37
CA LEU A 673 -3.54 -8.52 9.19
C LEU A 673 -3.06 -9.93 8.80
N ASP A 674 -3.86 -10.65 7.99
CA ASP A 674 -3.55 -12.02 7.58
C ASP A 674 -2.68 -12.06 6.33
N ILE A 675 -1.37 -12.07 6.55
CA ILE A 675 -0.36 -12.28 5.50
C ILE A 675 0.33 -13.65 5.63
N ARG A 676 -0.33 -14.62 6.27
CA ARG A 676 0.26 -15.97 6.50
C ARG A 676 0.66 -16.66 5.21
N ARG A 677 -0.08 -16.48 4.12
CA ARG A 677 0.27 -17.07 2.83
C ARG A 677 1.58 -16.49 2.29
N PHE A 678 1.75 -15.17 2.34
CA PHE A 678 2.98 -14.49 1.96
C PHE A 678 4.19 -14.99 2.79
N VAL A 679 3.99 -15.13 4.09
CA VAL A 679 5.01 -15.64 5.01
C VAL A 679 5.34 -17.12 4.72
N ASN A 680 4.33 -17.94 4.42
CA ASN A 680 4.50 -19.36 4.11
C ASN A 680 5.28 -19.60 2.81
N TYR A 681 5.23 -18.67 1.84
CA TYR A 681 6.11 -18.68 0.67
C TYR A 681 7.57 -18.32 1.00
N GLY A 682 7.86 -17.93 2.23
CA GLY A 682 9.20 -17.50 2.66
C GLY A 682 9.52 -16.04 2.33
N HIS A 683 8.56 -15.28 1.85
CA HIS A 683 8.73 -13.92 1.38
C HIS A 683 8.99 -12.94 2.53
N LYS A 684 9.50 -11.75 2.22
CA LYS A 684 9.93 -10.75 3.20
C LYS A 684 9.32 -9.39 2.89
N ILE A 685 8.98 -8.64 3.95
CA ILE A 685 8.45 -7.30 3.81
C ILE A 685 9.17 -6.32 4.75
N ILE A 686 9.54 -5.16 4.20
CA ILE A 686 10.08 -4.03 4.94
C ILE A 686 9.10 -2.87 4.81
N TRP A 687 8.68 -2.32 5.94
CA TRP A 687 8.02 -1.03 6.02
C TRP A 687 9.03 0.03 6.45
N TYR A 688 8.88 1.24 5.93
CA TYR A 688 9.44 2.44 6.54
C TYR A 688 8.36 3.51 6.61
N HIS A 689 8.49 4.47 7.54
CA HIS A 689 7.53 5.55 7.67
C HIS A 689 8.17 6.77 8.32
N GLY A 690 7.96 7.95 7.70
CA GLY A 690 8.43 9.21 8.25
C GLY A 690 7.70 9.56 9.55
N LEU A 691 8.45 9.85 10.62
CA LEU A 691 7.84 10.29 11.88
C LEU A 691 7.18 11.68 11.76
N SER A 692 7.53 12.41 10.71
CA SER A 692 6.98 13.74 10.40
C SER A 692 6.06 13.71 9.17
N ASP A 693 5.53 12.53 8.82
CA ASP A 693 4.64 12.41 7.66
C ASP A 693 3.34 13.22 7.86
N PRO A 694 3.09 14.22 7.02
CA PRO A 694 1.87 15.03 7.11
C PRO A 694 0.65 14.35 6.46
N GLY A 695 0.86 13.27 5.72
CA GLY A 695 -0.18 12.51 5.04
C GLY A 695 -0.67 11.35 5.91
N PRO A 696 -0.39 10.09 5.55
CA PRO A 696 -0.77 8.94 6.35
C PRO A 696 -0.08 8.95 7.72
N PRO A 697 -0.81 8.62 8.80
CA PRO A 697 -0.26 8.69 10.14
C PRO A 697 0.73 7.54 10.41
N VAL A 698 1.93 7.88 10.87
CA VAL A 698 2.93 6.88 11.26
C VAL A 698 2.43 5.93 12.35
N LEU A 699 1.63 6.45 13.28
CA LEU A 699 1.06 5.62 14.36
C LEU A 699 0.08 4.58 13.85
N GLY A 700 -0.63 4.87 12.78
CA GLY A 700 -1.45 3.88 12.09
C GLY A 700 -0.60 2.72 11.59
N THR A 701 0.53 3.00 10.95
CA THR A 701 1.47 1.96 10.48
C THR A 701 2.10 1.18 11.62
N ILE A 702 2.51 1.85 12.70
CA ILE A 702 3.05 1.17 13.89
C ILE A 702 1.99 0.25 14.51
N LYS A 703 0.75 0.73 14.61
CA LYS A 703 -0.37 -0.07 15.11
C LYS A 703 -0.62 -1.30 14.23
N TYR A 704 -0.77 -1.10 12.92
CA TYR A 704 -0.91 -2.20 11.98
C TYR A 704 0.20 -3.25 12.14
N TYR A 705 1.46 -2.79 12.24
CA TYR A 705 2.61 -3.67 12.42
C TYR A 705 2.55 -4.47 13.73
N LYS A 706 2.14 -3.85 14.83
CA LYS A 706 1.96 -4.52 16.13
C LYS A 706 0.85 -5.56 16.06
N GLU A 707 -0.33 -5.19 15.58
CA GLU A 707 -1.47 -6.09 15.46
C GLU A 707 -1.20 -7.27 14.51
N MET A 708 -0.53 -7.00 13.39
CA MET A 708 -0.05 -8.06 12.51
C MET A 708 0.93 -8.97 13.25
N ALA A 709 1.89 -8.42 13.97
CA ALA A 709 2.86 -9.21 14.74
C ALA A 709 2.18 -10.11 15.77
N ASP A 710 1.12 -9.64 16.43
CA ASP A 710 0.35 -10.43 17.41
C ASP A 710 -0.33 -11.64 16.74
N GLN A 711 -0.80 -11.52 15.49
CA GLN A 711 -1.33 -12.65 14.72
C GLN A 711 -0.28 -13.75 14.47
N PHE A 712 1.00 -13.39 14.49
CA PHE A 712 2.12 -14.32 14.31
C PHE A 712 2.77 -14.76 15.64
N GLY A 713 2.20 -14.43 16.79
CA GLY A 713 2.73 -14.80 18.10
C GLY A 713 3.75 -13.82 18.66
N GLY A 714 3.64 -12.57 18.28
CA GLY A 714 4.41 -11.44 18.78
C GLY A 714 5.55 -10.98 17.87
N LEU A 715 6.13 -9.86 18.25
CA LEU A 715 7.09 -9.14 17.45
C LEU A 715 8.33 -9.96 17.06
N ASP A 716 8.85 -10.79 17.97
CA ASP A 716 10.02 -11.64 17.68
C ASP A 716 9.74 -12.67 16.56
N GLN A 717 8.50 -13.12 16.42
CA GLN A 717 8.11 -14.01 15.32
C GLN A 717 7.92 -13.21 14.02
N ALA A 718 7.24 -12.09 14.09
CA ALA A 718 7.03 -11.21 12.95
C ALA A 718 8.36 -10.74 12.35
N GLN A 719 9.37 -10.48 13.19
CA GLN A 719 10.70 -10.05 12.74
C GLN A 719 11.50 -11.13 11.98
N LYS A 720 11.01 -12.36 11.87
CA LYS A 720 11.61 -13.37 11.00
C LYS A 720 11.32 -13.15 9.51
N PHE A 721 10.27 -12.39 9.20
CA PHE A 721 9.86 -12.09 7.83
C PHE A 721 9.60 -10.60 7.57
N SER A 722 9.57 -9.76 8.61
CA SER A 722 9.19 -8.36 8.49
C SER A 722 10.12 -7.41 9.27
N ARG A 723 10.18 -6.15 8.81
CA ARG A 723 10.83 -5.04 9.52
C ARG A 723 10.00 -3.78 9.32
N LEU A 724 9.98 -2.92 10.34
CA LEU A 724 9.47 -1.55 10.25
C LEU A 724 10.59 -0.60 10.67
N TYR A 725 10.84 0.43 9.86
CA TYR A 725 11.81 1.49 10.13
C TYR A 725 11.10 2.83 10.24
N PRO A 726 10.78 3.31 11.47
CA PRO A 726 10.40 4.69 11.66
C PRO A 726 11.58 5.60 11.35
N VAL A 727 11.35 6.64 10.53
CA VAL A 727 12.40 7.55 10.08
C VAL A 727 12.22 8.91 10.76
N PRO A 728 13.05 9.26 11.75
CA PRO A 728 12.89 10.50 12.51
C PRO A 728 12.92 11.74 11.62
N ASN A 729 12.03 12.69 11.87
CA ASN A 729 11.88 13.95 11.15
C ASN A 729 11.68 13.86 9.63
N MET A 730 11.45 12.66 9.06
CA MET A 730 11.15 12.52 7.65
C MET A 730 9.68 12.90 7.39
N ASP A 731 9.46 13.67 6.36
CA ASP A 731 8.15 13.95 5.79
C ASP A 731 7.61 12.74 5.01
N HIS A 732 6.59 12.94 4.20
CA HIS A 732 5.97 11.89 3.39
C HIS A 732 6.91 11.36 2.31
N CYS A 733 7.32 10.12 2.39
CA CYS A 733 8.23 9.39 1.50
C CYS A 733 9.69 9.90 1.49
N THR A 734 9.90 11.17 1.70
CA THR A 734 11.20 11.86 1.64
C THR A 734 11.05 13.30 2.14
N GLY A 735 12.14 13.98 2.36
CA GLY A 735 12.13 15.36 2.83
C GLY A 735 12.15 15.46 4.36
N GLY A 736 11.97 16.67 4.86
CA GLY A 736 12.11 16.96 6.28
C GLY A 736 13.57 17.23 6.69
N ALA A 737 13.76 17.61 7.96
CA ALA A 737 15.06 17.87 8.54
C ALA A 737 15.70 16.58 9.06
N THR A 738 16.03 15.65 8.16
CA THR A 738 16.38 14.27 8.50
C THR A 738 17.44 13.65 7.57
N THR A 739 17.70 12.38 7.79
CA THR A 739 18.44 11.49 6.88
C THR A 739 17.43 10.69 6.06
N ASP A 740 16.96 11.27 4.96
CA ASP A 740 15.91 10.74 4.10
C ASP A 740 16.42 9.97 2.87
N ASN A 741 17.73 9.80 2.78
CA ASN A 741 18.38 9.13 1.67
C ASN A 741 18.90 7.75 2.12
N PHE A 742 18.18 6.71 1.77
CA PHE A 742 18.47 5.33 2.13
C PHE A 742 17.98 4.37 1.03
N HIS A 743 18.47 3.13 1.06
CA HIS A 743 18.14 2.09 0.09
C HIS A 743 17.58 0.85 0.82
N MET A 744 16.25 0.69 0.81
CA MET A 744 15.62 -0.47 1.48
C MET A 744 15.61 -1.73 0.61
N LEU A 745 15.73 -1.58 -0.71
CA LEU A 745 15.75 -2.74 -1.61
C LEU A 745 17.01 -3.59 -1.42
N ALA A 746 18.16 -2.98 -1.18
CA ALA A 746 19.41 -3.72 -1.01
C ALA A 746 19.40 -4.67 0.21
N PRO A 747 19.05 -4.24 1.44
CA PRO A 747 18.92 -5.13 2.58
C PRO A 747 17.76 -6.13 2.42
N LEU A 748 16.66 -5.77 1.74
CA LEU A 748 15.59 -6.70 1.42
C LEU A 748 16.07 -7.82 0.50
N THR A 749 16.79 -7.48 -0.57
CA THR A 749 17.37 -8.45 -1.51
C THR A 749 18.31 -9.41 -0.79
N ALA A 750 19.21 -8.89 0.07
CA ALA A 750 20.11 -9.72 0.87
C ALA A 750 19.32 -10.65 1.82
N TRP A 751 18.20 -10.20 2.34
CA TRP A 751 17.37 -11.02 3.22
C TRP A 751 16.65 -12.13 2.46
N VAL A 752 16.04 -11.82 1.33
CA VAL A 752 15.33 -12.78 0.48
C VAL A 752 16.29 -13.84 -0.07
N GLU A 753 17.43 -13.41 -0.59
CA GLU A 753 18.32 -14.30 -1.36
C GLU A 753 19.35 -15.01 -0.51
N ASN A 754 19.84 -14.36 0.56
CA ASN A 754 20.93 -14.87 1.39
C ASN A 754 20.50 -15.15 2.83
N ASN A 755 19.19 -14.99 3.13
CA ASN A 755 18.64 -15.09 4.49
C ASN A 755 19.36 -14.16 5.50
N THR A 756 19.91 -13.04 5.03
CA THR A 756 20.60 -12.05 5.87
C THR A 756 19.58 -11.01 6.34
N SER A 757 19.02 -11.24 7.53
CA SER A 757 18.02 -10.35 8.13
C SER A 757 18.59 -8.94 8.36
N PRO A 758 17.93 -7.87 7.91
CA PRO A 758 18.45 -6.53 8.09
C PRO A 758 18.37 -6.08 9.55
N GLY A 759 19.48 -5.50 10.02
CA GLY A 759 19.56 -4.75 11.25
C GLY A 759 19.28 -3.26 11.03
N SER A 760 20.14 -2.37 11.52
CA SER A 760 20.08 -0.95 11.15
C SER A 760 20.44 -0.75 9.67
N VAL A 761 19.82 0.25 9.06
CA VAL A 761 20.12 0.69 7.70
C VAL A 761 20.72 2.09 7.76
N ASP A 762 21.90 2.28 7.18
CA ASP A 762 22.52 3.59 7.15
C ASP A 762 21.77 4.51 6.18
N ALA A 763 21.38 5.67 6.68
CA ALA A 763 20.72 6.72 5.92
C ALA A 763 21.59 7.99 5.92
N THR A 764 21.51 8.74 4.83
CA THR A 764 22.18 10.03 4.69
C THR A 764 21.17 11.14 4.43
N GLY A 765 21.48 12.35 4.83
CA GLY A 765 20.69 13.54 4.55
C GLY A 765 21.59 14.61 3.97
N VAL A 766 21.19 15.19 2.84
CA VAL A 766 21.93 16.24 2.14
C VAL A 766 21.33 17.63 2.32
N ASN A 767 20.09 17.71 2.81
CA ASN A 767 19.34 18.97 2.90
C ASN A 767 19.10 19.43 4.34
N TYR A 768 20.06 19.24 5.20
CA TYR A 768 20.03 19.90 6.50
C TYR A 768 20.27 21.40 6.31
N ASN A 769 19.45 22.00 5.44
CA ASN A 769 19.59 23.42 5.14
C ASN A 769 18.69 24.20 6.09
N ALA A 770 19.28 24.73 7.13
CA ALA A 770 18.65 25.64 8.07
C ALA A 770 17.96 26.89 7.40
N THR A 771 18.17 27.09 6.10
CA THR A 771 17.50 28.19 5.37
C THR A 771 16.14 27.80 4.83
N THR A 772 15.83 26.52 4.68
CA THR A 772 14.52 26.06 4.20
C THR A 772 13.53 25.93 5.37
N TYR A 773 14.02 25.67 6.55
CA TYR A 773 13.25 25.62 7.79
C TYR A 773 13.60 26.88 8.59
N GLN A 774 12.75 27.89 8.52
CA GLN A 774 12.92 29.13 9.25
C GLN A 774 12.58 28.91 10.74
N VAL A 775 13.45 28.18 11.42
CA VAL A 775 13.38 28.16 12.86
C VAL A 775 13.64 29.56 13.37
N VAL A 776 12.80 30.05 14.24
CA VAL A 776 12.99 31.37 14.85
C VAL A 776 14.32 31.37 15.61
N GLY A 777 15.24 32.17 15.10
CA GLY A 777 16.59 32.27 15.67
C GLY A 777 17.50 31.09 15.36
N ASN A 778 17.14 30.25 14.40
CA ASN A 778 18.00 29.17 13.93
C ASN A 778 18.50 28.27 15.06
N TYR A 779 17.56 27.60 15.76
CA TYR A 779 17.85 26.72 16.89
C TYR A 779 18.95 25.70 16.56
N ILE A 780 18.94 25.15 15.33
CA ILE A 780 19.90 24.15 14.86
C ILE A 780 21.31 24.77 14.61
N THR A 781 21.38 26.02 14.21
CA THR A 781 22.67 26.72 13.99
C THR A 781 23.06 27.59 15.18
N ASN A 782 22.20 27.65 16.17
CA ASN A 782 22.51 28.41 17.39
C ASN A 782 23.67 27.77 18.11
N THR A 783 24.25 28.53 19.03
CA THR A 783 25.47 28.26 19.83
C THR A 783 25.61 26.81 20.38
N PHE A 784 24.56 26.01 20.33
CA PHE A 784 24.53 24.64 20.82
C PHE A 784 24.87 23.58 19.75
N VAL A 785 24.52 23.81 18.47
CA VAL A 785 24.66 22.79 17.46
C VAL A 785 25.18 23.39 16.15
N ASN A 786 26.48 23.30 15.92
CA ASN A 786 27.04 23.41 14.58
C ASN A 786 26.83 22.07 13.87
N ALA A 787 25.58 21.73 13.57
CA ALA A 787 25.27 20.49 12.91
C ALA A 787 25.91 20.46 11.51
N PRO A 788 26.53 19.34 11.12
CA PRO A 788 27.09 19.21 9.79
C PRO A 788 25.98 19.32 8.74
N THR A 789 26.28 19.94 7.60
CA THR A 789 25.35 20.08 6.47
C THR A 789 25.04 18.74 5.79
N THR A 790 25.85 17.73 6.03
CA THR A 790 25.63 16.33 5.62
C THR A 790 25.66 15.45 6.84
N ARG A 791 24.70 14.56 6.96
CA ARG A 791 24.60 13.62 8.07
C ARG A 791 24.46 12.20 7.56
N SER A 792 24.96 11.25 8.34
CA SER A 792 24.55 9.86 8.29
C SER A 792 24.07 9.42 9.66
N ARG A 793 22.96 8.68 9.69
CA ARG A 793 22.40 8.07 10.93
C ARG A 793 21.92 6.66 10.61
N PRO A 794 21.93 5.74 11.58
CA PRO A 794 21.29 4.45 11.41
C PRO A 794 19.78 4.61 11.54
N LEU A 795 19.02 4.13 10.58
CA LEU A 795 17.61 3.84 10.77
C LEU A 795 17.50 2.55 11.58
N CYS A 796 16.83 2.61 12.70
CA CYS A 796 16.71 1.48 13.61
C CYS A 796 15.41 0.72 13.37
N PRO A 797 15.44 -0.63 13.35
CA PRO A 797 14.22 -1.40 13.21
C PRO A 797 13.36 -1.27 14.48
N TYR A 798 12.07 -1.00 14.31
CA TYR A 798 11.10 -0.93 15.40
C TYR A 798 11.19 -2.18 16.31
N PRO A 799 11.19 -2.06 17.63
CA PRO A 799 10.93 -0.86 18.43
C PRO A 799 12.19 -0.12 18.89
N GLN A 800 13.29 -0.25 18.20
CA GLN A 800 14.54 0.44 18.54
C GLN A 800 14.56 1.86 17.97
N GLN A 801 15.33 2.71 18.61
CA GLN A 801 15.62 4.08 18.20
C GLN A 801 17.14 4.34 18.24
N ALA A 802 17.60 5.30 17.44
CA ALA A 802 19.00 5.65 17.42
C ALA A 802 19.37 6.47 18.67
N ARG A 803 20.45 6.10 19.31
CA ARG A 803 21.00 6.81 20.46
C ARG A 803 22.45 7.17 20.22
N PHE A 804 22.78 8.44 20.41
CA PHE A 804 24.12 8.93 20.26
C PHE A 804 25.05 8.36 21.34
N THR A 805 26.19 7.83 20.93
CA THR A 805 27.21 7.19 21.80
C THR A 805 28.50 8.02 21.91
N GLY A 806 28.60 9.12 21.14
CA GLY A 806 29.75 10.00 21.18
C GLY A 806 29.89 10.80 22.51
N ASN A 807 31.00 11.50 22.66
CA ASN A 807 31.24 12.32 23.84
C ASN A 807 30.28 13.51 23.93
N ARG A 808 29.67 13.70 25.07
CA ARG A 808 28.72 14.77 25.38
C ARG A 808 29.17 15.67 26.50
N THR A 809 28.75 16.93 26.44
CA THR A 809 28.84 17.90 27.52
C THR A 809 27.49 18.56 27.74
N VAL A 810 27.33 19.31 28.82
CA VAL A 810 26.09 20.05 29.08
C VAL A 810 26.36 21.54 28.91
N VAL A 811 25.56 22.16 28.01
CA VAL A 811 25.63 23.61 27.77
C VAL A 811 24.22 24.17 28.04
N GLN A 812 24.12 25.12 28.95
CA GLN A 812 22.84 25.73 29.38
C GLN A 812 21.77 24.70 29.81
N GLY A 813 22.18 23.56 30.36
CA GLY A 813 21.27 22.53 30.86
C GLY A 813 20.89 21.47 29.82
N VAL A 814 21.36 21.57 28.57
CA VAL A 814 21.06 20.57 27.51
C VAL A 814 22.32 19.78 27.12
N PRO A 815 22.20 18.48 26.82
CA PRO A 815 23.31 17.66 26.36
C PRO A 815 23.63 17.98 24.89
N VAL A 816 24.90 18.27 24.64
CA VAL A 816 25.41 18.54 23.28
C VAL A 816 26.66 17.69 23.02
N ALA A 817 26.92 17.37 21.76
CA ALA A 817 28.14 16.68 21.37
C ALA A 817 29.36 17.55 21.63
N VAL A 818 30.44 16.98 22.19
CA VAL A 818 31.69 17.68 22.42
C VAL A 818 32.31 18.10 21.09
N ASN A 819 32.22 17.23 20.10
CA ASN A 819 32.60 17.54 18.71
C ASN A 819 31.35 17.48 17.85
N PRO A 820 30.82 18.60 17.35
CA PRO A 820 29.59 18.62 16.52
C PRO A 820 29.68 17.76 15.26
N ALA A 821 30.88 17.55 14.68
CA ALA A 821 31.05 16.69 13.53
C ALA A 821 30.65 15.22 13.77
N ASP A 822 30.71 14.79 15.04
CA ASP A 822 30.35 13.43 15.43
C ASP A 822 28.84 13.15 15.20
N LEU A 823 28.00 14.20 15.22
CA LEU A 823 26.57 14.12 14.96
C LEU A 823 26.25 13.72 13.50
N GLY A 824 27.19 13.91 12.59
CA GLY A 824 27.03 13.57 11.17
C GLY A 824 27.44 12.14 10.81
N GLN A 825 27.77 11.28 11.77
CA GLN A 825 28.34 9.95 11.51
C GLN A 825 27.50 8.85 12.14
N ALA A 826 26.94 7.96 11.31
CA ALA A 826 26.13 6.82 11.74
C ALA A 826 26.85 5.94 12.78
N THR A 827 28.18 5.83 12.68
CA THR A 827 29.02 5.04 13.61
C THR A 827 29.01 5.56 15.05
N ASN A 828 28.58 6.80 15.26
CA ASN A 828 28.45 7.40 16.59
C ASN A 828 27.06 7.19 17.22
N TYR A 829 26.25 6.33 16.61
CA TYR A 829 24.94 5.96 17.12
C TYR A 829 24.82 4.45 17.29
N THR A 830 23.92 4.03 18.14
CA THR A 830 23.53 2.64 18.32
C THR A 830 22.03 2.51 18.45
N CYS A 831 21.48 1.46 17.88
CA CYS A 831 20.06 1.16 18.02
C CYS A 831 19.77 0.56 19.39
N VAL A 832 18.92 1.21 20.18
CA VAL A 832 18.52 0.78 21.51
C VAL A 832 17.00 0.75 21.64
N ARG A 833 16.49 -0.13 22.49
CA ARG A 833 15.07 -0.07 22.89
C ARG A 833 14.87 1.13 23.83
N PRO A 834 13.78 1.92 23.69
CA PRO A 834 13.48 3.01 24.62
C PRO A 834 13.37 2.51 26.06
N PRO A 835 13.71 3.34 27.06
CA PRO A 835 13.44 3.02 28.45
C PRO A 835 11.91 2.84 28.67
N GLY A 836 11.50 1.69 29.20
CA GLY A 836 10.07 1.34 29.33
C GLY A 836 9.58 0.29 28.33
N GLY A 837 10.38 -0.02 27.31
CA GLY A 837 10.19 -1.23 26.47
C GLY A 837 9.25 -1.10 25.29
N HIS A 838 8.38 -0.11 25.25
CA HIS A 838 7.34 -0.04 24.23
C HIS A 838 7.13 1.37 23.68
N TRP A 839 7.18 1.51 22.38
CA TRP A 839 6.55 2.63 21.69
C TRP A 839 5.04 2.41 21.84
N PHE A 840 4.37 3.30 22.57
CA PHE A 840 2.91 3.35 22.68
C PHE A 840 2.20 2.11 23.27
N ASP A 841 2.68 1.59 24.39
CA ASP A 841 1.82 0.79 25.28
C ASP A 841 0.91 1.73 26.08
N HIS A 842 -0.09 2.24 25.42
CA HIS A 842 -1.30 2.73 26.10
C HIS A 842 -2.35 1.61 26.13
N ASP A 843 -2.00 0.51 26.79
CA ASP A 843 -2.98 -0.41 27.38
C ASP A 843 -3.47 0.16 28.72
N HIS A 844 -3.81 1.43 28.75
CA HIS A 844 -4.46 2.02 29.92
C HIS A 844 -5.59 2.96 29.49
N ASP A 845 -6.82 2.42 29.74
CA ASP A 845 -8.16 3.01 29.90
C ASP A 845 -8.80 3.65 28.67
#